data_6fcec28029f9a300eb25d0e3960752ac
#
_entry.id   6fcec28029f9a300eb25d0e3960752ac
#
_cell.length_a   1.000
_cell.length_b   1.000
_cell.length_c   1.000
_cell.angle_alpha   90.00
_cell.angle_beta   90.00
_cell.angle_gamma   90.00
#
_symmetry.space_group_name_H-M   'P 1'
#
loop_
_entity.id
_entity.type
_entity.pdbx_description
1 polymer ?
#
loop_
_entity_poly.entity_id
_entity_poly.type
_entity_poly.pdbx_seq_one_letter_code
_entity_poly.pdbx_strand_id
1 'polypeptide(L)'
;MDPPETVRGFILQPTYRIEGGRPVVHLYGRLETGETFLVRDRRQVARFYVRSRDREAARAAGVSGIAETDRRTLTGEPVDRVEVARPSNAPPLRDRLHRLGIPTFEADVRFAVRYLIDRGIRGSLEIRGPWQGGHAAGAAASGVDRVFDEPRLAPADWTPRLAVLALDIETDPEAERLLSIALHGCGASEVHMLCPEGAGCPAGAIGHASEAELLAGFARRLRELDPDVLTGWNVVEFDLRVLLRVAERYGGLLELGRGAGAVRLSRSWRRGPAVASIPGRVVMDGIQLLRGAFIRMESFRLDAVAREVLGEGKTLASGNGGREILRLFEEDREALAAYNLTDARLALEILERLQLVELAVERSRLTGLAPDRMGASIAAFDFLYLTELGRRGMVAPTVGAGEEPPGETAGGQVLDPRPGLYENVAVLDFRSLYPSLIRTFGLDPLNLLPEGAADPGGLVAPNGAAFRREPGILPALLDELFPRREAALAAGDRVTSVAIKILMNSFYGVLATPACRFHSPPVANAITAFGRQILLWTRNRIEEGGRRVLYGDTDSLFVETGEADPAAARRAARELAAALDRELAAWIEERHHVASRLELKFERLYLKLLLPPTRGGGRGAAKRYVGLVEEGSGRRTVFTGMEVVRRDWTDLARRVQQELYERLFAGRPVEDYLRDVLAELRAGLLDELLVYHKGLRKDPSEYTSTTPPHVAAARKLPGPLPEVMAYVMTEAGPEPAGHLRHPYDYEHYIDKQLRPVAEPVLDLLNKSFDALVGRGYQMGLF
;
A
#
# COMPACT_ATOMS: atom_id res chain seq x y z
N MET A 1 2.30 50.44 -6.54
CA MET A 1 2.34 49.10 -5.94
C MET A 1 2.49 48.13 -7.09
N ASP A 2 3.61 47.45 -7.11
CA ASP A 2 3.77 46.34 -8.05
C ASP A 2 2.60 45.34 -7.88
N PRO A 3 2.12 44.72 -8.98
CA PRO A 3 1.06 43.72 -8.86
C PRO A 3 1.50 42.66 -7.88
N PRO A 4 0.60 42.16 -7.00
CA PRO A 4 0.97 41.16 -6.01
C PRO A 4 1.55 39.94 -6.72
N GLU A 5 2.75 39.53 -6.30
CA GLU A 5 3.47 38.40 -6.87
C GLU A 5 2.57 37.15 -6.81
N THR A 6 2.52 36.41 -7.91
CA THR A 6 1.82 35.12 -7.99
C THR A 6 2.87 34.06 -8.22
N VAL A 7 2.91 33.06 -7.34
CA VAL A 7 3.91 31.98 -7.38
C VAL A 7 3.23 30.64 -7.13
N ARG A 8 3.71 29.58 -7.79
CA ARG A 8 3.25 28.22 -7.55
C ARG A 8 4.07 27.55 -6.46
N GLY A 9 3.42 26.69 -5.67
CA GLY A 9 4.05 25.93 -4.62
C GLY A 9 3.45 24.53 -4.48
N PHE A 10 4.18 23.65 -3.77
CA PHE A 10 3.73 22.33 -3.40
C PHE A 10 3.73 22.19 -1.87
N ILE A 11 2.63 21.68 -1.33
CA ILE A 11 2.41 21.54 0.11
C ILE A 11 3.09 20.27 0.60
N LEU A 12 4.11 20.43 1.45
CA LEU A 12 4.74 19.31 2.16
C LEU A 12 3.93 18.91 3.40
N GLN A 13 3.52 19.91 4.19
CA GLN A 13 2.85 19.66 5.46
C GLN A 13 1.72 20.67 5.72
N PRO A 14 0.44 20.25 5.64
CA PRO A 14 -0.68 21.03 6.14
C PRO A 14 -0.85 20.77 7.64
N THR A 15 -0.81 21.82 8.47
CA THR A 15 -0.96 21.73 9.93
C THR A 15 -1.65 22.99 10.48
N TYR A 16 -1.77 23.11 11.78
CA TYR A 16 -2.24 24.34 12.44
C TYR A 16 -1.53 24.57 13.76
N ARG A 17 -1.55 25.80 14.22
CA ARG A 17 -1.07 26.22 15.54
C ARG A 17 -2.11 27.09 16.23
N ILE A 18 -2.03 27.15 17.57
CA ILE A 18 -2.82 28.10 18.35
C ILE A 18 -1.97 29.35 18.57
N GLU A 19 -2.36 30.44 17.95
CA GLU A 19 -1.70 31.74 18.07
C GLU A 19 -2.70 32.74 18.65
N GLY A 20 -2.35 33.45 19.71
CA GLY A 20 -3.27 34.37 20.37
C GLY A 20 -4.61 33.74 20.78
N GLY A 21 -4.62 32.45 21.14
CA GLY A 21 -5.82 31.70 21.52
C GLY A 21 -6.67 31.20 20.35
N ARG A 22 -6.32 31.48 19.10
CA ARG A 22 -7.06 31.10 17.89
C ARG A 22 -6.28 30.09 17.03
N PRO A 23 -6.95 29.16 16.36
CA PRO A 23 -6.31 28.24 15.43
C PRO A 23 -5.91 28.99 14.15
N VAL A 24 -4.66 28.84 13.75
CA VAL A 24 -4.08 29.39 12.51
C VAL A 24 -3.63 28.23 11.64
N VAL A 25 -4.12 28.16 10.41
CA VAL A 25 -3.65 27.15 9.44
C VAL A 25 -2.22 27.49 9.03
N HIS A 26 -1.37 26.47 9.02
CA HIS A 26 0.00 26.54 8.53
C HIS A 26 0.16 25.56 7.38
N LEU A 27 0.55 26.07 6.20
CA LEU A 27 0.92 25.24 5.06
C LEU A 27 2.40 25.48 4.78
N TYR A 28 3.22 24.45 5.04
CA TYR A 28 4.63 24.46 4.68
C TYR A 28 4.83 23.79 3.32
N GLY A 29 5.78 24.30 2.54
CA GLY A 29 6.09 23.70 1.27
C GLY A 29 7.28 24.28 0.53
N ARG A 30 7.41 23.93 -0.75
CA ARG A 30 8.44 24.35 -1.69
C ARG A 30 7.80 25.13 -2.83
N LEU A 31 8.37 26.31 -3.18
CA LEU A 31 7.95 27.13 -4.32
C LEU A 31 8.62 26.66 -5.61
N GLU A 32 8.04 27.01 -6.75
CA GLU A 32 8.63 26.79 -8.07
C GLU A 32 9.97 27.52 -8.27
N THR A 33 10.23 28.57 -7.51
CA THR A 33 11.51 29.28 -7.45
C THR A 33 12.61 28.53 -6.70
N GLY A 34 12.28 27.39 -6.05
CA GLY A 34 13.20 26.62 -5.23
C GLY A 34 13.24 27.04 -3.77
N GLU A 35 12.57 28.13 -3.39
CA GLU A 35 12.49 28.59 -2.01
C GLU A 35 11.46 27.82 -1.18
N THR A 36 11.63 27.80 0.12
CA THR A 36 10.66 27.25 1.08
C THR A 36 9.60 28.29 1.44
N PHE A 37 8.39 27.83 1.71
CA PHE A 37 7.32 28.75 2.12
C PHE A 37 6.55 28.28 3.34
N LEU A 38 5.95 29.25 4.02
CA LEU A 38 4.91 29.07 5.02
C LEU A 38 3.72 29.99 4.70
N VAL A 39 2.55 29.43 4.48
CA VAL A 39 1.30 30.18 4.50
C VAL A 39 0.70 30.12 5.90
N ARG A 40 0.34 31.27 6.47
CA ARG A 40 -0.45 31.39 7.71
C ARG A 40 -1.83 31.96 7.40
N ASP A 41 -2.90 31.29 7.80
CA ASP A 41 -4.27 31.75 7.57
C ASP A 41 -5.13 31.63 8.83
N ARG A 42 -5.62 32.75 9.35
CA ARG A 42 -6.44 32.87 10.56
C ARG A 42 -7.95 32.84 10.26
N ARG A 43 -8.32 32.91 8.97
CA ARG A 43 -9.72 33.03 8.53
C ARG A 43 -10.51 31.73 8.66
N GLN A 44 -9.81 30.59 8.81
CA GLN A 44 -10.47 29.29 8.95
C GLN A 44 -11.03 29.09 10.37
N VAL A 45 -12.30 28.70 10.42
CA VAL A 45 -13.00 28.35 11.66
C VAL A 45 -13.15 26.85 11.77
N ALA A 46 -12.87 26.30 12.96
CA ALA A 46 -13.10 24.89 13.23
C ALA A 46 -14.59 24.62 13.34
N ARG A 47 -15.13 23.70 12.53
CA ARG A 47 -16.56 23.45 12.43
C ARG A 47 -16.91 22.01 12.08
N PHE A 48 -18.14 21.64 12.38
CA PHE A 48 -18.84 20.44 11.93
C PHE A 48 -20.33 20.73 11.81
N TYR A 49 -21.18 19.73 11.54
CA TYR A 49 -22.61 19.98 11.33
C TYR A 49 -23.46 19.00 12.13
N VAL A 50 -24.70 19.45 12.48
CA VAL A 50 -25.80 18.66 13.05
C VAL A 50 -27.05 18.88 12.20
N ARG A 51 -28.03 17.98 12.26
CA ARG A 51 -29.32 18.20 11.58
C ARG A 51 -30.03 19.40 12.19
N SER A 52 -30.70 20.21 11.37
CA SER A 52 -31.42 21.38 11.86
C SER A 52 -32.53 21.04 12.88
N ARG A 53 -33.13 19.86 12.72
CA ARG A 53 -34.12 19.34 13.69
C ARG A 53 -33.50 19.02 15.06
N ASP A 54 -32.21 18.74 15.14
CA ASP A 54 -31.54 18.40 16.40
C ASP A 54 -30.88 19.63 17.07
N ARG A 55 -31.12 20.85 16.54
CA ARG A 55 -30.54 22.12 17.02
C ARG A 55 -30.72 22.34 18.50
N GLU A 56 -31.99 22.24 18.98
CA GLU A 56 -32.30 22.51 20.39
C GLU A 56 -31.69 21.44 21.33
N ALA A 57 -31.71 20.18 20.93
CA ALA A 57 -31.06 19.11 21.66
C ALA A 57 -29.51 19.32 21.73
N ALA A 58 -28.90 19.77 20.63
CA ALA A 58 -27.49 20.11 20.60
C ALA A 58 -27.17 21.31 21.51
N ARG A 59 -28.01 22.35 21.56
CA ARG A 59 -27.87 23.46 22.50
C ARG A 59 -27.97 23.00 23.97
N ALA A 60 -28.95 22.16 24.27
CA ALA A 60 -29.08 21.57 25.60
C ALA A 60 -27.85 20.70 26.01
N ALA A 61 -27.16 20.08 25.01
CA ALA A 61 -25.92 19.37 25.21
C ALA A 61 -24.68 20.28 25.35
N GLY A 62 -24.85 21.61 25.38
CA GLY A 62 -23.80 22.59 25.61
C GLY A 62 -23.09 23.09 24.34
N VAL A 63 -23.72 22.98 23.19
CA VAL A 63 -23.22 23.59 21.95
C VAL A 63 -23.66 25.05 21.90
N SER A 64 -22.73 25.99 21.93
CA SER A 64 -23.03 27.44 21.94
C SER A 64 -23.02 28.10 20.56
N GLY A 65 -22.16 27.65 19.65
CA GLY A 65 -21.97 28.25 18.32
C GLY A 65 -22.69 27.48 17.22
N ILE A 66 -24.05 27.59 17.12
CA ILE A 66 -24.82 26.97 16.04
C ILE A 66 -25.38 28.05 15.11
N ALA A 67 -25.08 27.93 13.81
CA ALA A 67 -25.57 28.82 12.77
C ALA A 67 -26.28 28.01 11.66
N GLU A 68 -27.36 28.58 11.13
CA GLU A 68 -28.09 28.02 9.98
C GLU A 68 -27.22 27.99 8.72
N THR A 69 -27.45 26.99 7.87
CA THR A 69 -26.79 26.89 6.57
C THR A 69 -27.75 26.39 5.49
N ASP A 70 -27.43 26.66 4.23
CA ASP A 70 -28.13 26.09 3.07
C ASP A 70 -27.71 24.65 2.76
N ARG A 71 -26.85 24.05 3.59
CA ARG A 71 -26.30 22.71 3.37
C ARG A 71 -27.29 21.62 3.77
N ARG A 72 -27.13 20.46 3.14
CA ARG A 72 -27.96 19.28 3.37
C ARG A 72 -27.11 18.02 3.53
N THR A 73 -27.69 17.03 4.21
CA THR A 73 -27.11 15.66 4.23
C THR A 73 -27.25 14.99 2.86
N LEU A 74 -26.66 13.82 2.69
CA LEU A 74 -26.82 12.97 1.48
C LEU A 74 -28.28 12.56 1.25
N THR A 75 -29.10 12.53 2.32
CA THR A 75 -30.54 12.23 2.27
C THR A 75 -31.42 13.48 2.10
N GLY A 76 -30.82 14.66 1.92
CA GLY A 76 -31.52 15.91 1.68
C GLY A 76 -31.99 16.66 2.93
N GLU A 77 -31.71 16.18 4.15
CA GLU A 77 -32.09 16.84 5.40
C GLU A 77 -31.26 18.13 5.61
N PRO A 78 -31.84 19.25 6.04
CA PRO A 78 -31.10 20.48 6.32
C PRO A 78 -30.19 20.30 7.54
N VAL A 79 -29.02 20.96 7.51
CA VAL A 79 -28.03 20.93 8.60
C VAL A 79 -27.61 22.32 9.03
N ASP A 80 -27.29 22.44 10.31
CA ASP A 80 -26.72 23.63 10.92
C ASP A 80 -25.25 23.45 11.20
N ARG A 81 -24.50 24.54 11.08
CA ARG A 81 -23.07 24.58 11.34
C ARG A 81 -22.80 24.78 12.82
N VAL A 82 -22.01 23.91 13.40
CA VAL A 82 -21.47 24.04 14.75
C VAL A 82 -20.04 24.56 14.67
N GLU A 83 -19.79 25.70 15.27
CA GLU A 83 -18.45 26.28 15.37
C GLU A 83 -17.82 26.00 16.74
N VAL A 84 -16.54 25.66 16.75
CA VAL A 84 -15.79 25.40 17.98
C VAL A 84 -14.54 26.31 18.03
N ALA A 85 -14.23 26.80 19.23
CA ALA A 85 -13.13 27.75 19.43
C ALA A 85 -11.75 27.16 19.04
N ARG A 86 -11.57 25.86 19.25
CA ARG A 86 -10.33 25.14 18.91
C ARG A 86 -10.66 23.80 18.26
N PRO A 87 -9.87 23.36 17.27
CA PRO A 87 -10.07 22.07 16.62
C PRO A 87 -10.09 20.89 17.60
N SER A 88 -9.30 20.96 18.68
CA SER A 88 -9.28 19.95 19.77
C SER A 88 -10.58 19.82 20.55
N ASN A 89 -11.50 20.79 20.46
CA ASN A 89 -12.79 20.76 21.14
C ASN A 89 -13.84 19.96 20.35
N ALA A 90 -13.64 19.75 19.05
CA ALA A 90 -14.59 19.02 18.21
C ALA A 90 -14.77 17.53 18.60
N PRO A 91 -13.71 16.74 18.83
CA PRO A 91 -13.86 15.33 19.21
C PRO A 91 -14.64 15.11 20.52
N PRO A 92 -14.33 15.78 21.66
CA PRO A 92 -15.09 15.59 22.90
C PRO A 92 -16.57 16.01 22.75
N LEU A 93 -16.85 17.08 21.97
CA LEU A 93 -18.19 17.55 21.73
C LEU A 93 -18.97 16.55 20.85
N ARG A 94 -18.38 16.08 19.78
CA ARG A 94 -18.90 15.00 18.93
C ARG A 94 -19.28 13.78 19.78
N ASP A 95 -18.36 13.28 20.61
CA ASP A 95 -18.59 12.08 21.40
C ASP A 95 -19.68 12.28 22.45
N ARG A 96 -19.88 13.50 22.94
CA ARG A 96 -21.02 13.88 23.79
C ARG A 96 -22.33 13.82 23.03
N LEU A 97 -22.40 14.42 21.83
CA LEU A 97 -23.59 14.43 20.99
C LEU A 97 -23.99 13.02 20.58
N HIS A 98 -23.05 12.18 20.18
CA HIS A 98 -23.30 10.78 19.83
C HIS A 98 -23.89 9.98 21.01
N ARG A 99 -23.41 10.17 22.23
CA ARG A 99 -23.99 9.53 23.43
C ARG A 99 -25.44 9.95 23.70
N LEU A 100 -25.86 11.10 23.22
CA LEU A 100 -27.20 11.61 23.30
C LEU A 100 -28.08 11.25 22.07
N GLY A 101 -27.57 10.42 21.17
CA GLY A 101 -28.26 10.02 19.94
C GLY A 101 -28.30 11.11 18.86
N ILE A 102 -27.53 12.18 18.98
CA ILE A 102 -27.44 13.27 18.02
C ILE A 102 -26.33 12.99 17.02
N PRO A 103 -26.63 12.63 15.76
CA PRO A 103 -25.61 12.38 14.75
C PRO A 103 -24.92 13.68 14.34
N THR A 104 -23.61 13.58 14.10
CA THR A 104 -22.82 14.69 13.60
C THR A 104 -22.33 14.42 12.17
N PHE A 105 -22.01 15.50 11.45
CA PHE A 105 -21.50 15.41 10.08
C PHE A 105 -20.14 16.11 10.00
N GLU A 106 -19.16 15.42 9.43
CA GLU A 106 -17.79 15.90 9.18
C GLU A 106 -17.02 16.36 10.45
N ALA A 107 -17.43 15.87 11.66
CA ALA A 107 -16.80 16.23 12.93
C ALA A 107 -15.41 15.58 13.16
N ASP A 108 -15.00 14.66 12.30
CA ASP A 108 -13.73 13.94 12.31
C ASP A 108 -12.76 14.43 11.22
N VAL A 109 -13.15 15.38 10.38
CA VAL A 109 -12.29 15.95 9.35
C VAL A 109 -11.26 16.89 9.99
N ARG A 110 -9.97 16.59 9.81
CA ARG A 110 -8.88 17.38 10.38
C ARG A 110 -8.90 18.82 9.89
N PHE A 111 -8.66 19.77 10.79
CA PHE A 111 -8.81 21.20 10.54
C PHE A 111 -8.03 21.72 9.31
N ALA A 112 -6.73 21.40 9.21
CA ALA A 112 -5.92 21.82 8.06
C ALA A 112 -6.31 21.10 6.75
N VAL A 113 -6.80 19.85 6.83
CA VAL A 113 -7.32 19.13 5.67
C VAL A 113 -8.66 19.73 5.21
N ARG A 114 -9.53 20.11 6.15
CA ARG A 114 -10.76 20.84 5.86
C ARG A 114 -10.48 22.15 5.10
N TYR A 115 -9.43 22.85 5.48
CA TYR A 115 -9.02 24.09 4.81
C TYR A 115 -8.72 23.86 3.32
N LEU A 116 -8.03 22.75 3.00
CA LEU A 116 -7.70 22.38 1.62
C LEU A 116 -8.92 21.89 0.85
N ILE A 117 -9.76 21.05 1.47
CA ILE A 117 -11.02 20.54 0.90
C ILE A 117 -11.94 21.70 0.48
N ASP A 118 -12.14 22.69 1.36
CA ASP A 118 -13.01 23.83 1.11
C ASP A 118 -12.56 24.68 -0.09
N ARG A 119 -11.25 24.64 -0.41
CA ARG A 119 -10.65 25.39 -1.53
C ARG A 119 -10.38 24.53 -2.76
N GLY A 120 -10.60 23.22 -2.67
CA GLY A 120 -10.27 22.27 -3.73
C GLY A 120 -8.76 22.18 -4.02
N ILE A 121 -7.92 22.57 -3.05
CA ILE A 121 -6.46 22.56 -3.20
C ILE A 121 -5.97 21.16 -2.89
N ARG A 122 -5.38 20.52 -3.88
CA ARG A 122 -4.66 19.23 -3.75
C ARG A 122 -3.16 19.55 -3.57
N GLY A 123 -2.24 18.66 -3.65
CA GLY A 123 -0.81 18.87 -3.34
C GLY A 123 -0.19 20.20 -3.78
N SER A 124 -0.58 20.75 -4.96
CA SER A 124 -0.04 22.02 -5.49
C SER A 124 -1.04 23.17 -5.42
N LEU A 125 -0.51 24.38 -5.25
CA LEU A 125 -1.32 25.60 -5.13
C LEU A 125 -0.63 26.79 -5.80
N GLU A 126 -1.44 27.78 -6.17
CA GLU A 126 -1.03 29.12 -6.51
C GLU A 126 -1.19 30.02 -5.28
N ILE A 127 -0.17 30.79 -4.96
CA ILE A 127 -0.15 31.75 -3.84
C ILE A 127 -0.05 33.16 -4.43
N ARG A 128 -1.00 34.03 -4.05
CA ARG A 128 -1.03 35.41 -4.48
C ARG A 128 -1.16 36.36 -3.29
N GLY A 129 -0.15 37.13 -3.05
CA GLY A 129 -0.13 38.11 -1.95
C GLY A 129 1.28 38.54 -1.58
N PRO A 130 1.40 39.54 -0.68
CA PRO A 130 2.69 39.94 -0.15
C PRO A 130 3.30 38.84 0.74
N TRP A 131 4.61 38.85 0.80
CA TRP A 131 5.38 37.96 1.66
C TRP A 131 6.45 38.72 2.44
N GLN A 132 6.97 38.08 3.49
CA GLN A 132 8.11 38.56 4.26
C GLN A 132 9.09 37.41 4.50
N GLY A 133 10.36 37.72 4.71
CA GLY A 133 11.37 36.72 5.05
C GLY A 133 11.05 36.02 6.36
N GLY A 134 11.37 34.74 6.48
CA GLY A 134 11.06 33.94 7.68
C GLY A 134 11.64 34.50 8.98
N HIS A 135 12.87 35.05 8.95
CA HIS A 135 13.46 35.71 10.12
C HIS A 135 12.65 36.95 10.56
N ALA A 136 12.15 37.75 9.61
CA ALA A 136 11.31 38.91 9.90
C ALA A 136 9.93 38.50 10.42
N ALA A 137 9.44 37.33 10.04
CA ALA A 137 8.17 36.76 10.48
C ALA A 137 8.20 36.16 11.91
N GLY A 138 9.35 36.15 12.55
CA GLY A 138 9.57 35.70 13.92
C GLY A 138 10.18 34.30 14.04
N ALA A 139 10.67 33.95 15.24
CA ALA A 139 11.39 32.69 15.50
C ALA A 139 10.63 31.41 15.08
N ALA A 140 9.30 31.44 15.14
CA ALA A 140 8.48 30.28 14.73
C ALA A 140 8.52 29.98 13.23
N ALA A 141 9.04 30.89 12.38
CA ALA A 141 9.12 30.76 10.95
C ALA A 141 10.54 30.99 10.40
N SER A 142 11.54 31.13 11.27
CA SER A 142 12.91 31.54 10.90
C SER A 142 13.62 30.57 9.94
N GLY A 143 13.18 29.32 9.86
CA GLY A 143 13.74 28.31 8.94
C GLY A 143 13.04 28.20 7.60
N VAL A 144 12.20 29.18 7.19
CA VAL A 144 11.62 29.23 5.84
C VAL A 144 12.04 30.51 5.14
N ASP A 145 12.09 30.49 3.80
CA ASP A 145 12.51 31.67 3.03
C ASP A 145 11.40 32.71 2.95
N ARG A 146 10.16 32.29 2.65
CA ARG A 146 9.01 33.19 2.46
C ARG A 146 7.83 32.83 3.36
N VAL A 147 7.26 33.84 4.03
CA VAL A 147 6.03 33.71 4.83
C VAL A 147 4.95 34.59 4.22
N PHE A 148 3.82 33.97 3.91
CA PHE A 148 2.62 34.62 3.38
C PHE A 148 1.54 34.65 4.47
N ASP A 149 1.11 35.81 4.87
CA ASP A 149 0.02 36.01 5.83
C ASP A 149 -1.30 36.25 5.09
N GLU A 150 -2.26 35.34 5.26
CA GLU A 150 -3.61 35.39 4.68
C GLU A 150 -3.65 35.66 3.16
N PRO A 151 -2.79 35.00 2.35
CA PRO A 151 -2.78 35.21 0.91
C PRO A 151 -4.07 34.71 0.26
N ARG A 152 -4.26 35.01 -1.02
CA ARG A 152 -5.23 34.32 -1.88
C ARG A 152 -4.58 33.04 -2.39
N LEU A 153 -5.31 31.92 -2.25
CA LEU A 153 -4.87 30.61 -2.69
C LEU A 153 -5.82 30.06 -3.75
N ALA A 154 -5.26 29.39 -4.75
CA ALA A 154 -6.01 28.64 -5.75
C ALA A 154 -5.34 27.27 -6.01
N PRO A 155 -6.09 26.28 -6.51
CA PRO A 155 -5.49 25.04 -7.02
C PRO A 155 -4.51 25.33 -8.15
N ALA A 156 -3.39 24.58 -8.20
CA ALA A 156 -2.42 24.65 -9.28
C ALA A 156 -2.02 23.25 -9.75
N ASP A 157 -1.51 23.18 -10.97
CA ASP A 157 -0.92 21.96 -11.54
C ASP A 157 0.59 22.18 -11.72
N TRP A 158 1.35 21.74 -10.73
CA TRP A 158 2.82 21.83 -10.73
C TRP A 158 3.44 20.68 -9.94
N THR A 159 4.53 20.12 -10.44
CA THR A 159 5.26 19.00 -9.82
C THR A 159 6.60 19.49 -9.29
N PRO A 160 6.88 19.42 -7.97
CA PRO A 160 8.15 19.82 -7.40
C PRO A 160 9.26 18.80 -7.66
N ARG A 161 10.49 19.26 -7.60
CA ARG A 161 11.65 18.44 -7.28
C ARG A 161 11.97 18.65 -5.80
N LEU A 162 11.80 17.59 -5.00
CA LEU A 162 12.04 17.65 -3.56
C LEU A 162 13.49 17.30 -3.23
N ALA A 163 14.07 18.01 -2.27
CA ALA A 163 15.37 17.68 -1.70
C ALA A 163 15.19 16.51 -0.70
N VAL A 164 15.79 15.36 -0.98
CA VAL A 164 15.65 14.14 -0.18
C VAL A 164 16.95 13.82 0.54
N LEU A 165 16.88 13.56 1.83
CA LEU A 165 17.99 13.14 2.68
C LEU A 165 17.61 11.83 3.38
N ALA A 166 18.39 10.78 3.17
CA ALA A 166 18.30 9.55 3.93
C ALA A 166 19.14 9.67 5.20
N LEU A 167 18.60 9.10 6.29
CA LEU A 167 19.32 8.89 7.53
C LEU A 167 19.25 7.42 7.93
N ASP A 168 20.28 6.98 8.63
CA ASP A 168 20.35 5.68 9.29
C ASP A 168 21.15 5.84 10.60
N ILE A 169 20.80 5.11 11.65
CA ILE A 169 21.50 5.19 12.93
C ILE A 169 21.99 3.81 13.36
N GLU A 170 23.13 3.81 14.07
CA GLU A 170 23.62 2.62 14.75
C GLU A 170 23.58 2.82 16.27
N THR A 171 23.22 1.75 16.96
CA THR A 171 23.01 1.75 18.42
C THR A 171 23.62 0.50 19.05
N ASP A 172 23.69 0.49 20.39
CA ASP A 172 23.88 -0.75 21.13
C ASP A 172 22.70 -1.73 20.93
N PRO A 173 22.86 -3.03 21.32
CA PRO A 173 21.81 -4.05 21.11
C PRO A 173 20.47 -3.72 21.77
N GLU A 174 20.46 -2.99 22.86
CA GLU A 174 19.29 -2.57 23.63
C GLU A 174 18.61 -1.33 23.03
N ALA A 175 19.22 -0.73 22.00
CA ALA A 175 18.84 0.54 21.38
C ALA A 175 18.74 1.69 22.41
N GLU A 176 19.60 1.66 23.40
CA GLU A 176 19.69 2.70 24.46
C GLU A 176 20.75 3.74 24.15
N ARG A 177 21.91 3.32 23.62
CA ARG A 177 23.05 4.19 23.32
C ARG A 177 23.15 4.45 21.81
N LEU A 178 23.21 5.74 21.44
CA LEU A 178 23.41 6.17 20.06
C LEU A 178 24.91 6.20 19.74
N LEU A 179 25.33 5.41 18.75
CA LEU A 179 26.73 5.28 18.36
C LEU A 179 27.11 6.12 17.15
N SER A 180 26.24 6.13 16.11
CA SER A 180 26.44 6.93 14.91
C SER A 180 25.14 7.31 14.21
N ILE A 181 25.20 8.35 13.36
CA ILE A 181 24.15 8.79 12.46
C ILE A 181 24.78 9.00 11.08
N ALA A 182 24.34 8.26 10.10
CA ALA A 182 24.73 8.43 8.69
C ALA A 182 23.70 9.31 7.96
N LEU A 183 24.21 10.17 7.07
CA LEU A 183 23.40 11.05 6.20
C LEU A 183 23.84 10.84 4.75
N HIS A 184 22.88 10.58 3.87
CA HIS A 184 23.12 10.46 2.44
C HIS A 184 22.04 11.17 1.61
N GLY A 185 22.43 12.05 0.69
CA GLY A 185 21.52 12.89 -0.10
C GLY A 185 21.75 14.38 0.11
N CYS A 186 21.06 15.24 -0.64
CA CYS A 186 21.24 16.69 -0.58
C CYS A 186 22.69 17.17 -0.75
N GLY A 187 23.53 16.40 -1.47
CA GLY A 187 24.96 16.68 -1.64
C GLY A 187 25.85 16.25 -0.48
N ALA A 188 25.28 15.63 0.56
CA ALA A 188 26.02 15.05 1.68
C ALA A 188 26.15 13.53 1.55
N SER A 189 27.27 12.98 2.05
CA SER A 189 27.53 11.56 2.23
C SER A 189 28.51 11.45 3.40
N GLU A 190 27.99 11.41 4.64
CA GLU A 190 28.76 11.64 5.84
C GLU A 190 28.20 10.86 7.03
N VAL A 191 29.06 10.58 8.00
CA VAL A 191 28.71 9.90 9.27
C VAL A 191 29.11 10.76 10.44
N HIS A 192 28.17 11.06 11.30
CA HIS A 192 28.39 11.62 12.62
C HIS A 192 28.56 10.46 13.62
N MET A 193 29.64 10.43 14.39
CA MET A 193 29.97 9.30 15.26
C MET A 193 30.32 9.75 16.67
N LEU A 194 29.91 8.97 17.65
CA LEU A 194 30.30 9.13 19.02
C LEU A 194 31.78 8.76 19.20
N CYS A 195 32.63 9.76 19.47
CA CYS A 195 34.08 9.62 19.67
C CYS A 195 34.44 10.26 21.01
N PRO A 196 34.30 9.55 22.14
CA PRO A 196 34.70 10.06 23.44
C PRO A 196 36.17 10.47 23.50
N GLU A 197 36.55 11.33 24.44
CA GLU A 197 37.94 11.76 24.63
C GLU A 197 38.87 10.56 24.80
N GLY A 198 39.99 10.58 24.05
CA GLY A 198 40.97 9.49 24.04
C GLY A 198 40.63 8.33 23.05
N ALA A 199 39.44 8.31 22.47
CA ALA A 199 39.08 7.34 21.44
C ALA A 199 39.27 7.96 20.04
N GLY A 200 40.01 7.29 19.16
CA GLY A 200 40.21 7.74 17.78
C GLY A 200 38.86 7.86 17.02
N CYS A 201 38.74 8.89 16.19
CA CYS A 201 37.62 9.03 15.26
C CYS A 201 38.06 8.58 13.88
N PRO A 202 37.27 7.78 13.14
CA PRO A 202 37.60 7.33 11.79
C PRO A 202 37.85 8.48 10.83
N ALA A 203 38.77 8.30 9.88
CA ALA A 203 38.99 9.27 8.81
C ALA A 203 37.69 9.48 8.01
N GLY A 204 37.24 10.74 7.87
CA GLY A 204 36.00 11.08 7.16
C GLY A 204 34.72 11.03 7.99
N ALA A 205 34.75 10.55 9.24
CA ALA A 205 33.64 10.69 10.16
C ALA A 205 33.74 12.01 10.97
N ILE A 206 32.57 12.58 11.28
CA ILE A 206 32.46 13.78 12.12
C ILE A 206 32.30 13.31 13.58
N GLY A 207 33.37 13.47 14.39
CA GLY A 207 33.40 13.01 15.76
C GLY A 207 32.67 13.95 16.73
N HIS A 208 32.01 13.35 17.73
CA HIS A 208 31.34 14.05 18.82
C HIS A 208 31.71 13.40 20.15
N ALA A 209 32.05 14.18 21.17
CA ALA A 209 32.50 13.65 22.45
C ALA A 209 31.40 12.98 23.28
N SER A 210 30.12 13.34 23.03
CA SER A 210 28.97 12.80 23.72
C SER A 210 27.75 12.58 22.78
N GLU A 211 26.78 11.76 23.20
CA GLU A 211 25.52 11.57 22.48
C GLU A 211 24.75 12.89 22.34
N ALA A 212 24.82 13.77 23.34
CA ALA A 212 24.18 15.09 23.28
C ALA A 212 24.78 15.97 22.19
N GLU A 213 26.13 15.96 22.06
CA GLU A 213 26.82 16.68 20.97
C GLU A 213 26.56 16.04 19.61
N LEU A 214 26.52 14.71 19.54
CA LEU A 214 26.17 13.97 18.32
C LEU A 214 24.77 14.36 17.83
N LEU A 215 23.79 14.39 18.72
CA LEU A 215 22.42 14.78 18.40
C LEU A 215 22.32 16.26 18.00
N ALA A 216 23.03 17.16 18.71
CA ALA A 216 23.08 18.59 18.40
C ALA A 216 23.79 18.85 17.06
N GLY A 217 24.86 18.12 16.77
CA GLY A 217 25.60 18.14 15.50
C GLY A 217 24.71 17.73 14.34
N PHE A 218 24.01 16.61 14.47
CA PHE A 218 23.01 16.15 13.51
C PHE A 218 21.91 17.19 13.28
N ALA A 219 21.30 17.72 14.34
CA ALA A 219 20.22 18.71 14.20
C ALA A 219 20.69 20.00 13.51
N ARG A 220 21.94 20.43 13.75
CA ARG A 220 22.56 21.57 13.04
C ARG A 220 22.77 21.24 11.58
N ARG A 221 23.35 20.07 11.27
CA ARG A 221 23.65 19.64 9.91
C ARG A 221 22.38 19.47 9.06
N LEU A 222 21.32 18.93 9.65
CA LEU A 222 20.02 18.81 8.99
C LEU A 222 19.44 20.19 8.60
N ARG A 223 19.66 21.21 9.43
CA ARG A 223 19.23 22.59 9.10
C ARG A 223 20.07 23.20 7.99
N GLU A 224 21.36 22.91 7.93
CA GLU A 224 22.27 23.38 6.86
C GLU A 224 21.92 22.74 5.51
N LEU A 225 21.65 21.43 5.48
CA LEU A 225 21.26 20.70 4.27
C LEU A 225 19.84 21.01 3.81
N ASP A 226 18.99 21.42 4.72
CA ASP A 226 17.60 21.81 4.55
C ASP A 226 16.75 20.89 3.63
N PRO A 227 16.69 19.57 3.85
CA PRO A 227 15.89 18.67 3.04
C PRO A 227 14.39 18.94 3.16
N ASP A 228 13.63 18.67 2.09
CA ASP A 228 12.16 18.64 2.13
C ASP A 228 11.66 17.33 2.72
N VAL A 229 12.35 16.26 2.39
CA VAL A 229 12.04 14.89 2.77
C VAL A 229 13.19 14.31 3.59
N LEU A 230 12.87 13.82 4.77
CA LEU A 230 13.73 12.95 5.54
C LEU A 230 13.25 11.51 5.33
N THR A 231 14.15 10.62 4.94
CA THR A 231 13.84 9.22 4.68
C THR A 231 14.83 8.27 5.35
N GLY A 232 14.59 6.99 5.25
CA GLY A 232 15.41 5.91 5.76
C GLY A 232 14.63 4.60 5.77
N TRP A 233 15.26 3.54 6.27
CA TRP A 233 14.64 2.22 6.31
C TRP A 233 14.07 1.89 7.68
N ASN A 234 12.75 1.90 7.84
CA ASN A 234 12.05 1.83 9.13
C ASN A 234 12.28 3.07 10.03
N VAL A 235 12.59 4.18 9.41
CA VAL A 235 13.05 5.42 10.04
C VAL A 235 12.09 5.99 11.09
N VAL A 236 10.79 5.79 10.92
CA VAL A 236 9.77 6.31 11.85
C VAL A 236 9.66 5.45 13.11
N GLU A 237 9.67 4.12 12.96
CA GLU A 237 9.44 3.20 14.07
C GLU A 237 10.74 2.87 14.83
N PHE A 238 11.91 3.11 14.25
CA PHE A 238 13.20 2.87 14.88
C PHE A 238 14.01 4.16 15.07
N ASP A 239 14.61 4.72 14.05
CA ASP A 239 15.59 5.79 14.14
C ASP A 239 15.07 7.02 14.89
N LEU A 240 13.97 7.60 14.41
CA LEU A 240 13.39 8.79 15.05
C LEU A 240 12.90 8.51 16.48
N ARG A 241 12.49 7.28 16.77
CA ARG A 241 12.10 6.90 18.13
C ARG A 241 13.32 6.86 19.07
N VAL A 242 14.43 6.33 18.60
CA VAL A 242 15.71 6.34 19.37
C VAL A 242 16.18 7.77 19.58
N LEU A 243 16.25 8.57 18.51
CA LEU A 243 16.70 9.97 18.60
C LEU A 243 15.82 10.79 19.55
N LEU A 244 14.51 10.56 19.61
CA LEU A 244 13.62 11.20 20.58
C LEU A 244 13.95 10.78 22.02
N ARG A 245 14.18 9.47 22.27
CA ARG A 245 14.56 8.99 23.62
C ARG A 245 15.89 9.58 24.07
N VAL A 246 16.86 9.67 23.17
CA VAL A 246 18.16 10.30 23.47
C VAL A 246 17.96 11.77 23.80
N ALA A 247 17.16 12.53 23.01
CA ALA A 247 16.86 13.93 23.32
C ALA A 247 16.22 14.10 24.71
N GLU A 248 15.21 13.28 25.03
CA GLU A 248 14.52 13.29 26.32
C GLU A 248 15.49 12.98 27.51
N ARG A 249 16.40 12.01 27.31
CA ARG A 249 17.42 11.65 28.32
C ARG A 249 18.32 12.83 28.71
N TYR A 250 18.65 13.68 27.75
CA TYR A 250 19.46 14.90 27.99
C TYR A 250 18.60 16.14 28.29
N GLY A 251 17.30 15.96 28.59
CA GLY A 251 16.40 17.04 28.99
C GLY A 251 16.04 18.02 27.85
N GLY A 252 16.31 17.66 26.60
CA GLY A 252 16.08 18.48 25.43
C GLY A 252 14.86 18.05 24.58
N LEU A 253 14.51 18.89 23.62
CA LEU A 253 13.53 18.60 22.57
C LEU A 253 14.26 18.37 21.24
N LEU A 254 13.87 17.35 20.52
CA LEU A 254 14.41 17.11 19.16
C LEU A 254 13.72 18.07 18.16
N GLU A 255 14.38 19.17 17.82
CA GLU A 255 13.88 20.17 16.89
C GLU A 255 14.61 20.07 15.54
N LEU A 256 13.98 19.44 14.58
CA LEU A 256 14.50 19.18 13.24
C LEU A 256 13.76 19.97 12.14
N GLY A 257 12.82 20.81 12.54
CA GLY A 257 11.92 21.51 11.60
C GLY A 257 12.44 22.87 11.11
N ARG A 258 11.77 23.40 10.08
CA ARG A 258 11.88 24.76 9.58
C ARG A 258 11.11 25.78 10.42
N GLY A 259 10.22 25.30 11.30
CA GLY A 259 9.46 26.10 12.25
C GLY A 259 9.67 25.59 13.66
N ALA A 260 9.33 26.41 14.68
CA ALA A 260 9.44 26.02 16.09
C ALA A 260 8.62 24.76 16.38
N GLY A 261 9.13 23.88 17.22
CA GLY A 261 8.45 22.70 17.73
C GLY A 261 9.22 21.41 17.47
N ALA A 262 9.09 20.51 18.44
CA ALA A 262 9.75 19.22 18.43
C ALA A 262 9.14 18.24 17.42
N VAL A 263 9.94 17.27 17.04
CA VAL A 263 9.48 16.06 16.34
C VAL A 263 8.41 15.36 17.16
N ARG A 264 7.34 14.91 16.54
CA ARG A 264 6.26 14.17 17.19
C ARG A 264 5.98 12.89 16.44
N LEU A 265 5.92 11.77 17.14
CA LEU A 265 5.46 10.51 16.61
C LEU A 265 4.00 10.30 17.04
N SER A 266 3.14 9.94 16.09
CA SER A 266 1.74 9.63 16.36
C SER A 266 1.37 8.32 15.70
N ARG A 267 0.69 7.42 16.44
CA ARG A 267 0.06 6.23 15.86
C ARG A 267 -1.41 6.50 15.57
N SER A 268 -1.89 6.00 14.46
CA SER A 268 -3.33 5.95 14.23
C SER A 268 -3.99 5.06 15.29
N TRP A 269 -5.04 5.54 15.95
CA TRP A 269 -5.84 4.76 16.88
C TRP A 269 -6.42 3.46 16.27
N ARG A 270 -6.44 3.33 14.96
CA ARG A 270 -6.88 2.16 14.17
C ARG A 270 -5.73 1.24 13.75
N ARG A 271 -4.65 1.11 14.51
CA ARG A 271 -3.49 0.22 14.24
C ARG A 271 -2.74 0.50 12.91
N GLY A 272 -2.76 1.73 12.42
CA GLY A 272 -1.90 2.13 11.30
C GLY A 272 -0.43 2.29 11.75
N PRO A 273 0.51 2.40 10.78
CA PRO A 273 1.91 2.70 11.07
C PRO A 273 2.04 4.05 11.77
N ALA A 274 3.10 4.22 12.55
CA ALA A 274 3.42 5.51 13.13
C ALA A 274 3.74 6.52 12.02
N VAL A 275 3.47 7.79 12.31
CA VAL A 275 3.73 8.92 11.43
C VAL A 275 4.52 9.93 12.23
N ALA A 276 5.61 10.42 11.64
CA ALA A 276 6.41 11.50 12.20
C ALA A 276 5.89 12.85 11.69
N SER A 277 5.87 13.84 12.57
CA SER A 277 5.55 15.22 12.23
C SER A 277 6.73 16.11 12.59
N ILE A 278 7.36 16.70 11.60
CA ILE A 278 8.46 17.65 11.71
C ILE A 278 7.98 18.95 11.05
N PRO A 279 7.95 20.11 11.75
CA PRO A 279 7.45 21.34 11.15
C PRO A 279 8.19 21.72 9.86
N GLY A 280 7.48 21.77 8.75
CA GLY A 280 8.01 22.17 7.44
C GLY A 280 8.78 21.08 6.67
N ARG A 281 8.85 19.87 7.16
CA ARG A 281 9.46 18.73 6.48
C ARG A 281 8.52 17.53 6.46
N VAL A 282 8.73 16.62 5.51
CA VAL A 282 8.00 15.35 5.42
C VAL A 282 8.94 14.21 5.78
N VAL A 283 8.47 13.23 6.56
CA VAL A 283 9.19 11.98 6.79
C VAL A 283 8.54 10.88 5.97
N MET A 284 9.32 10.27 5.08
CA MET A 284 8.88 9.18 4.22
C MET A 284 9.66 7.91 4.57
N ASP A 285 9.00 6.95 5.19
CA ASP A 285 9.60 5.66 5.54
C ASP A 285 9.65 4.74 4.33
N GLY A 286 10.82 4.19 3.99
CA GLY A 286 11.05 3.37 2.79
C GLY A 286 10.15 2.14 2.74
N ILE A 287 9.95 1.44 3.88
CA ILE A 287 9.06 0.28 3.94
C ILE A 287 7.61 0.68 3.69
N GLN A 288 7.17 1.82 4.25
CA GLN A 288 5.80 2.30 4.07
C GLN A 288 5.55 2.78 2.63
N LEU A 289 6.55 3.37 1.99
CA LEU A 289 6.45 3.75 0.57
C LEU A 289 6.30 2.52 -0.33
N LEU A 290 7.11 1.47 -0.13
CA LEU A 290 6.98 0.21 -0.87
C LEU A 290 5.58 -0.42 -0.69
N ARG A 291 5.10 -0.49 0.54
CA ARG A 291 3.75 -1.02 0.85
C ARG A 291 2.66 -0.17 0.23
N GLY A 292 2.79 1.16 0.31
CA GLY A 292 1.85 2.11 -0.28
C GLY A 292 1.83 2.09 -1.82
N ALA A 293 2.93 1.68 -2.44
CA ALA A 293 3.04 1.43 -3.88
C ALA A 293 2.53 0.04 -4.29
N PHE A 294 2.09 -0.79 -3.34
CA PHE A 294 1.68 -2.18 -3.55
C PHE A 294 2.78 -3.07 -4.16
N ILE A 295 4.05 -2.70 -3.94
CA ILE A 295 5.19 -3.50 -4.37
C ILE A 295 5.33 -4.67 -3.40
N ARG A 296 5.33 -5.88 -3.95
CA ARG A 296 5.48 -7.12 -3.19
C ARG A 296 6.95 -7.50 -3.17
N MET A 297 7.51 -7.63 -1.99
CA MET A 297 8.87 -8.10 -1.76
C MET A 297 8.84 -9.42 -0.97
N GLU A 298 9.81 -10.29 -1.17
CA GLU A 298 9.94 -11.51 -0.35
C GLU A 298 10.19 -11.16 1.11
N SER A 299 11.03 -10.15 1.35
CA SER A 299 11.32 -9.60 2.66
C SER A 299 11.42 -8.08 2.56
N PHE A 300 10.96 -7.36 3.59
CA PHE A 300 11.17 -5.91 3.70
C PHE A 300 12.43 -5.54 4.47
N ARG A 301 13.37 -6.46 4.68
CA ARG A 301 14.71 -6.14 5.22
C ARG A 301 15.50 -5.39 4.16
N LEU A 302 16.23 -4.36 4.57
CA LEU A 302 16.99 -3.51 3.64
C LEU A 302 17.89 -4.33 2.72
N ASP A 303 18.66 -5.26 3.28
CA ASP A 303 19.57 -6.14 2.52
C ASP A 303 18.85 -6.96 1.42
N ALA A 304 17.70 -7.54 1.75
CA ALA A 304 16.91 -8.33 0.80
C ALA A 304 16.35 -7.48 -0.34
N VAL A 305 15.80 -6.30 0.01
CA VAL A 305 15.24 -5.38 -1.00
C VAL A 305 16.34 -4.76 -1.86
N ALA A 306 17.50 -4.42 -1.27
CA ALA A 306 18.64 -3.90 -2.01
C ALA A 306 19.14 -4.91 -3.05
N ARG A 307 19.29 -6.19 -2.66
CA ARG A 307 19.67 -7.25 -3.62
C ARG A 307 18.65 -7.42 -4.75
N GLU A 308 17.36 -7.37 -4.43
CA GLU A 308 16.29 -7.54 -5.44
C GLU A 308 16.21 -6.34 -6.39
N VAL A 309 16.38 -5.11 -5.88
CA VAL A 309 16.14 -3.87 -6.64
C VAL A 309 17.42 -3.33 -7.28
N LEU A 310 18.54 -3.37 -6.53
CA LEU A 310 19.82 -2.77 -6.93
C LEU A 310 20.85 -3.81 -7.41
N GLY A 311 20.67 -5.09 -7.05
CA GLY A 311 21.64 -6.16 -7.33
C GLY A 311 22.80 -6.20 -6.32
N GLU A 312 22.79 -5.37 -5.29
CA GLU A 312 23.79 -5.33 -4.21
C GLU A 312 23.12 -5.40 -2.84
N GLY A 313 23.86 -5.82 -1.80
CA GLY A 313 23.36 -5.96 -0.44
C GLY A 313 24.28 -5.27 0.58
N LYS A 314 23.92 -5.43 1.86
CA LYS A 314 24.72 -4.93 2.97
C LYS A 314 26.13 -5.58 3.00
N THR A 315 27.09 -4.83 3.51
CA THR A 315 28.49 -5.28 3.65
C THR A 315 28.70 -6.31 4.77
N LEU A 316 27.82 -6.35 5.78
CA LEU A 316 27.86 -7.31 6.88
C LEU A 316 26.81 -8.40 6.72
N ALA A 317 27.20 -9.66 6.99
CA ALA A 317 26.31 -10.81 6.93
C ALA A 317 25.24 -10.75 8.05
N SER A 318 23.97 -10.97 7.68
CA SER A 318 22.82 -10.96 8.59
C SER A 318 22.89 -12.12 9.59
N GLY A 319 23.21 -11.88 10.86
CA GLY A 319 23.16 -12.94 11.88
C GLY A 319 23.19 -12.47 13.34
N ASN A 320 23.99 -11.47 13.67
CA ASN A 320 24.20 -10.99 15.04
C ASN A 320 24.23 -9.45 15.14
N GLY A 321 23.36 -8.76 14.40
CA GLY A 321 23.37 -7.31 14.14
C GLY A 321 23.86 -6.42 15.29
N GLY A 322 23.13 -6.32 16.40
CA GLY A 322 23.46 -5.38 17.46
C GLY A 322 24.76 -5.68 18.21
N ARG A 323 25.12 -6.95 18.41
CA ARG A 323 26.40 -7.31 19.04
C ARG A 323 27.58 -7.05 18.14
N GLU A 324 27.41 -7.30 16.85
CA GLU A 324 28.42 -7.01 15.84
C GLU A 324 28.66 -5.52 15.67
N ILE A 325 27.60 -4.72 15.71
CA ILE A 325 27.65 -3.25 15.71
C ILE A 325 28.47 -2.74 16.92
N LEU A 326 28.19 -3.26 18.10
CA LEU A 326 28.92 -2.87 19.30
C LEU A 326 30.40 -3.29 19.22
N ARG A 327 30.69 -4.50 18.71
CA ARG A 327 32.07 -4.97 18.48
C ARG A 327 32.80 -4.04 17.51
N LEU A 328 32.20 -3.70 16.38
CA LEU A 328 32.79 -2.76 15.41
C LEU A 328 33.00 -1.37 16.02
N PHE A 329 32.08 -0.89 16.84
CA PHE A 329 32.26 0.39 17.54
C PHE A 329 33.46 0.39 18.49
N GLU A 330 33.78 -0.74 19.12
CA GLU A 330 34.91 -0.88 20.02
C GLU A 330 36.22 -1.16 19.31
N GLU A 331 36.21 -2.01 18.26
CA GLU A 331 37.39 -2.56 17.60
C GLU A 331 37.69 -1.94 16.23
N ASP A 332 36.68 -1.59 15.42
CA ASP A 332 36.81 -1.10 14.04
C ASP A 332 35.74 -0.08 13.67
N ARG A 333 35.90 1.14 14.17
CA ARG A 333 34.95 2.24 13.90
C ARG A 333 34.87 2.67 12.44
N GLU A 334 35.95 2.43 11.67
CA GLU A 334 35.97 2.74 10.23
C GLU A 334 35.01 1.82 9.48
N ALA A 335 35.03 0.52 9.77
CA ALA A 335 34.07 -0.44 9.23
C ALA A 335 32.62 -0.12 9.67
N LEU A 336 32.40 0.31 10.90
CA LEU A 336 31.08 0.73 11.37
C LEU A 336 30.57 1.98 10.62
N ALA A 337 31.44 2.98 10.42
CA ALA A 337 31.07 4.18 9.67
C ALA A 337 30.70 3.85 8.22
N ALA A 338 31.50 3.00 7.55
CA ALA A 338 31.23 2.53 6.21
C ALA A 338 29.93 1.73 6.10
N TYR A 339 29.64 0.89 7.09
CA TYR A 339 28.41 0.11 7.18
C TYR A 339 27.17 1.02 7.32
N ASN A 340 27.18 1.93 8.30
CA ASN A 340 26.08 2.86 8.57
C ASN A 340 25.79 3.74 7.33
N LEU A 341 26.85 4.26 6.68
CA LEU A 341 26.68 5.07 5.47
C LEU A 341 26.10 4.25 4.29
N THR A 342 26.50 2.98 4.19
CA THR A 342 25.96 2.08 3.17
C THR A 342 24.47 1.88 3.36
N ASP A 343 23.98 1.71 4.59
CA ASP A 343 22.55 1.53 4.87
C ASP A 343 21.74 2.77 4.49
N ALA A 344 22.20 3.98 4.81
CA ALA A 344 21.57 5.22 4.40
C ALA A 344 21.55 5.38 2.86
N ARG A 345 22.67 5.04 2.17
CA ARG A 345 22.78 5.07 0.72
C ARG A 345 21.81 4.10 0.06
N LEU A 346 21.83 2.83 0.46
CA LEU A 346 20.94 1.80 -0.11
C LEU A 346 19.46 2.18 0.06
N ALA A 347 19.10 2.74 1.22
CA ALA A 347 17.73 3.20 1.43
C ALA A 347 17.31 4.26 0.40
N LEU A 348 18.16 5.27 0.13
CA LEU A 348 17.86 6.31 -0.86
C LEU A 348 17.82 5.75 -2.29
N GLU A 349 18.82 4.98 -2.69
CA GLU A 349 18.94 4.43 -4.04
C GLU A 349 17.76 3.49 -4.41
N ILE A 350 17.23 2.72 -3.45
CA ILE A 350 16.00 1.92 -3.64
C ILE A 350 14.83 2.84 -3.98
N LEU A 351 14.66 3.94 -3.23
CA LEU A 351 13.56 4.87 -3.46
C LEU A 351 13.67 5.56 -4.83
N GLU A 352 14.87 5.96 -5.21
CA GLU A 352 15.16 6.56 -6.52
C GLU A 352 14.93 5.57 -7.67
N ARG A 353 15.47 4.35 -7.55
CA ARG A 353 15.33 3.29 -8.57
C ARG A 353 13.87 2.94 -8.83
N LEU A 354 13.04 2.96 -7.81
CA LEU A 354 11.61 2.65 -7.87
C LEU A 354 10.74 3.90 -8.02
N GLN A 355 11.32 5.09 -8.04
CA GLN A 355 10.63 6.40 -8.16
C GLN A 355 9.52 6.58 -7.09
N LEU A 356 9.80 6.17 -5.84
CA LEU A 356 8.77 6.14 -4.79
C LEU A 356 8.46 7.52 -4.22
N VAL A 357 9.41 8.43 -4.20
CA VAL A 357 9.20 9.82 -3.78
C VAL A 357 8.34 10.54 -4.83
N GLU A 358 8.65 10.38 -6.11
CA GLU A 358 7.87 10.93 -7.23
C GLU A 358 6.44 10.37 -7.21
N LEU A 359 6.27 9.07 -6.94
CA LEU A 359 4.95 8.44 -6.79
C LEU A 359 4.16 9.05 -5.63
N ALA A 360 4.81 9.31 -4.49
CA ALA A 360 4.17 9.95 -3.34
C ALA A 360 3.75 11.39 -3.65
N VAL A 361 4.59 12.16 -4.34
CA VAL A 361 4.29 13.51 -4.83
C VAL A 361 3.08 13.49 -5.77
N GLU A 362 3.09 12.60 -6.77
CA GLU A 362 1.98 12.51 -7.73
C GLU A 362 0.67 12.10 -7.05
N ARG A 363 0.72 11.16 -6.12
CA ARG A 363 -0.47 10.82 -5.32
C ARG A 363 -0.97 11.99 -4.48
N SER A 364 -0.08 12.80 -3.90
CA SER A 364 -0.45 14.02 -3.18
C SER A 364 -1.17 15.00 -4.12
N ARG A 365 -0.66 15.21 -5.34
CA ARG A 365 -1.27 16.07 -6.37
C ARG A 365 -2.64 15.58 -6.82
N LEU A 366 -2.83 14.26 -6.91
CA LEU A 366 -4.11 13.66 -7.27
C LEU A 366 -5.14 13.71 -6.15
N THR A 367 -4.72 13.57 -4.89
CA THR A 367 -5.62 13.29 -3.75
C THR A 367 -5.72 14.40 -2.71
N GLY A 368 -4.77 15.36 -2.68
CA GLY A 368 -4.71 16.40 -1.65
C GLY A 368 -4.12 15.97 -0.31
N LEU A 369 -3.74 14.70 -0.16
CA LEU A 369 -3.06 14.22 1.05
C LEU A 369 -1.59 14.62 1.05
N ALA A 370 -1.02 14.79 2.24
CA ALA A 370 0.43 14.98 2.37
C ALA A 370 1.20 13.74 1.87
N PRO A 371 2.42 13.91 1.30
CA PRO A 371 3.15 12.84 0.64
C PRO A 371 3.47 11.61 1.53
N ASP A 372 3.61 11.80 2.86
CA ASP A 372 3.79 10.72 3.84
C ASP A 372 2.57 9.80 4.01
N ARG A 373 1.44 10.16 3.39
CA ARG A 373 0.16 9.45 3.47
C ARG A 373 -0.15 8.58 2.25
N MET A 374 0.86 8.14 1.51
CA MET A 374 0.70 7.40 0.27
C MET A 374 -0.21 6.16 0.40
N GLY A 375 -0.17 5.42 1.51
CA GLY A 375 -1.01 4.25 1.77
C GLY A 375 -2.45 4.54 2.24
N ALA A 376 -2.83 5.80 2.49
CA ALA A 376 -4.11 6.15 3.13
C ALA A 376 -5.26 6.28 2.11
N SER A 377 -5.66 5.18 1.47
CA SER A 377 -6.70 5.18 0.41
C SER A 377 -8.06 5.72 0.87
N ILE A 378 -8.50 5.43 2.11
CA ILE A 378 -9.75 5.97 2.65
C ILE A 378 -9.70 7.50 2.78
N ALA A 379 -8.60 8.03 3.30
CA ALA A 379 -8.45 9.48 3.45
C ALA A 379 -8.33 10.19 2.10
N ALA A 380 -7.71 9.54 1.08
CA ALA A 380 -7.65 10.03 -0.28
C ALA A 380 -9.05 10.12 -0.92
N PHE A 381 -9.84 9.08 -0.77
CA PHE A 381 -11.21 9.02 -1.20
C PHE A 381 -12.06 10.10 -0.51
N ASP A 382 -11.97 10.20 0.82
CA ASP A 382 -12.65 11.21 1.62
C ASP A 382 -12.35 12.62 1.13
N PHE A 383 -11.08 12.93 0.88
CA PHE A 383 -10.68 14.26 0.40
C PHE A 383 -11.36 14.62 -0.91
N LEU A 384 -11.29 13.72 -1.90
CA LEU A 384 -11.87 13.94 -3.21
C LEU A 384 -13.41 14.05 -3.15
N TYR A 385 -14.03 13.12 -2.45
CA TYR A 385 -15.48 13.05 -2.37
C TYR A 385 -16.07 14.23 -1.57
N LEU A 386 -15.46 14.59 -0.43
CA LEU A 386 -15.87 15.74 0.38
C LEU A 386 -15.70 17.07 -0.36
N THR A 387 -14.67 17.21 -1.21
CA THR A 387 -14.49 18.40 -2.04
C THR A 387 -15.69 18.58 -2.98
N GLU A 388 -16.11 17.52 -3.65
CA GLU A 388 -17.25 17.58 -4.58
C GLU A 388 -18.60 17.72 -3.86
N LEU A 389 -18.80 17.04 -2.71
CA LEU A 389 -19.98 17.25 -1.87
C LEU A 389 -20.10 18.70 -1.41
N GLY A 390 -18.98 19.28 -0.95
CA GLY A 390 -18.95 20.67 -0.51
C GLY A 390 -19.35 21.67 -1.60
N ARG A 391 -18.96 21.42 -2.85
CA ARG A 391 -19.38 22.23 -4.03
C ARG A 391 -20.88 22.08 -4.33
N ARG A 392 -21.48 20.93 -4.02
CA ARG A 392 -22.90 20.66 -4.17
C ARG A 392 -23.74 21.10 -2.97
N GLY A 393 -23.15 21.80 -1.98
CA GLY A 393 -23.85 22.22 -0.77
C GLY A 393 -24.25 21.08 0.16
N MET A 394 -23.58 19.94 0.08
CA MET A 394 -23.88 18.77 0.89
C MET A 394 -22.80 18.50 1.94
N VAL A 395 -23.15 17.71 2.96
CA VAL A 395 -22.25 17.26 4.02
C VAL A 395 -22.33 15.74 4.19
N ALA A 396 -21.19 15.14 4.54
CA ALA A 396 -21.08 13.71 4.76
C ALA A 396 -21.22 13.34 6.25
N PRO A 397 -21.66 12.11 6.59
CA PRO A 397 -21.69 11.65 7.97
C PRO A 397 -20.29 11.62 8.59
N THR A 398 -20.20 11.83 9.89
CA THR A 398 -18.99 11.55 10.68
C THR A 398 -18.78 10.04 10.75
N VAL A 399 -17.54 9.55 10.65
CA VAL A 399 -17.23 8.12 10.75
C VAL A 399 -17.66 7.59 12.13
N GLY A 400 -18.49 6.54 12.13
CA GLY A 400 -19.05 5.93 13.35
C GLY A 400 -20.20 6.73 14.01
N ALA A 401 -20.80 7.70 13.30
CA ALA A 401 -21.88 8.53 13.80
C ALA A 401 -23.29 7.98 13.52
N GLY A 402 -23.44 6.81 12.97
CA GLY A 402 -24.73 6.20 12.63
C GLY A 402 -24.71 4.70 12.83
N GLU A 403 -25.85 4.07 12.62
CA GLU A 403 -25.92 2.61 12.50
C GLU A 403 -25.09 2.19 11.28
N GLU A 404 -24.27 1.15 11.45
CA GLU A 404 -23.58 0.56 10.30
C GLU A 404 -24.63 0.05 9.30
N PRO A 405 -24.51 0.37 8.00
CA PRO A 405 -25.41 -0.17 7.02
C PRO A 405 -25.41 -1.71 7.09
N PRO A 406 -26.59 -2.35 7.17
CA PRO A 406 -26.65 -3.80 7.25
C PRO A 406 -26.14 -4.45 5.95
N GLY A 407 -25.44 -5.56 6.06
CA GLY A 407 -25.05 -6.40 4.96
C GLY A 407 -23.55 -6.70 4.87
N GLU A 408 -23.25 -7.89 4.41
CA GLU A 408 -21.89 -8.30 4.06
C GLU A 408 -21.56 -7.88 2.63
N THR A 409 -20.30 -7.54 2.39
CA THR A 409 -19.82 -7.23 1.04
C THR A 409 -19.41 -8.52 0.33
N ALA A 410 -20.00 -8.76 -0.85
CA ALA A 410 -19.66 -9.88 -1.70
C ALA A 410 -18.40 -9.60 -2.53
N GLY A 411 -17.52 -10.59 -2.62
CA GLY A 411 -16.35 -10.53 -3.49
C GLY A 411 -16.67 -10.70 -4.99
N GLY A 412 -15.62 -10.58 -5.82
CA GLY A 412 -15.73 -10.85 -7.26
C GLY A 412 -16.03 -12.31 -7.57
N GLN A 413 -16.59 -12.56 -8.75
CA GLN A 413 -16.90 -13.92 -9.22
C GLN A 413 -15.64 -14.63 -9.69
N VAL A 414 -15.46 -15.85 -9.21
CA VAL A 414 -14.44 -16.78 -9.70
C VAL A 414 -15.18 -17.97 -10.35
N LEU A 415 -14.82 -18.29 -11.59
CA LEU A 415 -15.32 -19.49 -12.25
C LEU A 415 -14.48 -20.72 -11.84
N ASP A 416 -15.10 -21.88 -11.77
CA ASP A 416 -14.37 -23.10 -11.47
C ASP A 416 -13.39 -23.43 -12.61
N PRO A 417 -12.08 -23.61 -12.30
CA PRO A 417 -11.11 -23.98 -13.31
C PRO A 417 -11.40 -25.41 -13.84
N ARG A 418 -11.20 -25.63 -15.12
CA ARG A 418 -11.21 -26.97 -15.73
C ARG A 418 -9.78 -27.55 -15.63
N PRO A 419 -9.51 -28.56 -14.78
CA PRO A 419 -8.16 -29.10 -14.66
C PRO A 419 -7.64 -29.68 -15.96
N GLY A 420 -6.36 -29.49 -16.26
CA GLY A 420 -5.73 -30.01 -17.45
C GLY A 420 -4.54 -29.20 -17.92
N LEU A 421 -3.83 -29.74 -18.90
CA LEU A 421 -2.78 -29.06 -19.67
C LEU A 421 -3.34 -28.66 -21.02
N TYR A 422 -3.25 -27.36 -21.33
CA TYR A 422 -3.83 -26.74 -22.51
C TYR A 422 -2.75 -26.02 -23.31
N GLU A 423 -2.96 -25.90 -24.61
CA GLU A 423 -2.08 -25.15 -25.52
C GLU A 423 -2.81 -23.94 -26.12
N ASN A 424 -2.05 -22.86 -26.36
CA ASN A 424 -2.54 -21.63 -26.98
C ASN A 424 -3.79 -21.06 -26.32
N VAL A 425 -3.73 -20.85 -25.00
CA VAL A 425 -4.83 -20.29 -24.21
C VAL A 425 -4.71 -18.77 -24.15
N ALA A 426 -5.72 -18.08 -24.63
CA ALA A 426 -5.82 -16.62 -24.58
C ALA A 426 -6.43 -16.15 -23.27
N VAL A 427 -5.88 -15.07 -22.69
CA VAL A 427 -6.49 -14.34 -21.59
C VAL A 427 -7.15 -13.10 -22.16
N LEU A 428 -8.47 -12.99 -21.95
CA LEU A 428 -9.26 -11.81 -22.22
C LEU A 428 -9.54 -11.12 -20.90
N ASP A 429 -9.23 -9.83 -20.78
CA ASP A 429 -9.28 -9.08 -19.53
C ASP A 429 -10.06 -7.77 -19.69
N PHE A 430 -10.91 -7.45 -18.72
CA PHE A 430 -11.61 -6.18 -18.63
C PHE A 430 -10.72 -5.11 -18.02
N ARG A 431 -10.36 -4.13 -18.80
CA ARG A 431 -9.53 -3.01 -18.34
C ARG A 431 -10.19 -2.24 -17.20
N SER A 432 -9.60 -2.34 -15.99
CA SER A 432 -10.11 -1.66 -14.79
C SER A 432 -11.62 -1.90 -14.57
N LEU A 433 -12.05 -3.17 -14.50
CA LEU A 433 -13.47 -3.55 -14.48
C LEU A 433 -14.31 -2.73 -13.51
N TYR A 434 -14.00 -2.69 -12.22
CA TYR A 434 -14.82 -2.00 -11.22
C TYR A 434 -14.92 -0.48 -11.45
N PRO A 435 -13.85 0.26 -11.73
CA PRO A 435 -13.94 1.64 -12.18
C PRO A 435 -14.80 1.84 -13.42
N SER A 436 -14.70 0.95 -14.40
CA SER A 436 -15.51 1.00 -15.64
C SER A 436 -16.99 0.74 -15.37
N LEU A 437 -17.33 -0.18 -14.44
CA LEU A 437 -18.70 -0.43 -14.00
C LEU A 437 -19.30 0.79 -13.30
N ILE A 438 -18.54 1.42 -12.39
CA ILE A 438 -18.96 2.65 -11.71
C ILE A 438 -19.33 3.74 -12.72
N ARG A 439 -18.50 3.92 -13.77
CA ARG A 439 -18.74 4.89 -14.85
C ARG A 439 -19.94 4.52 -15.73
N THR A 440 -20.04 3.25 -16.12
CA THR A 440 -21.10 2.77 -17.03
C THR A 440 -22.48 2.90 -16.39
N PHE A 441 -22.59 2.47 -15.14
CA PHE A 441 -23.89 2.37 -14.45
C PHE A 441 -24.18 3.52 -13.48
N GLY A 442 -23.29 4.51 -13.36
CA GLY A 442 -23.50 5.65 -12.49
C GLY A 442 -23.53 5.29 -11.00
N LEU A 443 -22.79 4.24 -10.59
CA LEU A 443 -22.84 3.70 -9.22
C LEU A 443 -22.12 4.64 -8.24
N ASP A 444 -22.90 5.27 -7.38
CA ASP A 444 -22.42 6.30 -6.46
C ASP A 444 -23.25 6.27 -5.16
N PRO A 445 -22.64 6.42 -3.97
CA PRO A 445 -23.38 6.56 -2.72
C PRO A 445 -24.41 7.69 -2.73
N LEU A 446 -24.14 8.79 -3.45
CA LEU A 446 -25.06 9.93 -3.59
C LEU A 446 -26.32 9.56 -4.38
N ASN A 447 -26.21 8.66 -5.35
CA ASN A 447 -27.29 8.27 -6.23
C ASN A 447 -28.11 7.07 -5.72
N LEU A 448 -27.64 6.42 -4.64
CA LEU A 448 -28.34 5.29 -4.04
C LEU A 448 -29.69 5.73 -3.47
N LEU A 449 -30.75 5.04 -3.87
CA LEU A 449 -32.09 5.24 -3.32
C LEU A 449 -32.26 4.45 -2.02
N PRO A 450 -33.09 4.94 -1.08
CA PRO A 450 -33.49 4.16 0.08
C PRO A 450 -34.13 2.83 -0.33
N GLU A 451 -34.02 1.82 0.53
CA GLU A 451 -34.63 0.51 0.29
C GLU A 451 -36.14 0.61 0.05
N GLY A 452 -36.62 -0.02 -0.99
CA GLY A 452 -38.01 0.04 -1.41
C GLY A 452 -38.47 1.32 -2.15
N ALA A 453 -37.58 2.31 -2.28
CA ALA A 453 -37.85 3.47 -3.11
C ALA A 453 -37.63 3.15 -4.59
N ALA A 454 -38.51 3.61 -5.47
CA ALA A 454 -38.38 3.47 -6.92
C ALA A 454 -38.27 4.85 -7.58
N ASP A 455 -37.41 4.92 -8.58
CA ASP A 455 -37.38 6.04 -9.52
C ASP A 455 -37.75 5.49 -10.91
N PRO A 456 -38.86 5.97 -11.55
CA PRO A 456 -39.28 5.45 -12.85
C PRO A 456 -38.22 5.51 -13.95
N GLY A 457 -37.29 6.45 -13.85
CA GLY A 457 -36.14 6.58 -14.75
C GLY A 457 -34.84 5.95 -14.24
N GLY A 458 -34.85 5.43 -13.02
CA GLY A 458 -33.67 4.95 -12.31
C GLY A 458 -33.07 3.67 -12.88
N LEU A 459 -31.92 3.29 -12.33
CA LEU A 459 -31.24 2.03 -12.62
C LEU A 459 -31.45 1.08 -11.44
N VAL A 460 -31.87 -0.16 -11.70
CA VAL A 460 -31.88 -1.24 -10.72
C VAL A 460 -30.70 -2.17 -11.00
N ALA A 461 -29.83 -2.32 -10.04
CA ALA A 461 -28.67 -3.22 -10.12
C ALA A 461 -29.11 -4.68 -9.88
N PRO A 462 -28.29 -5.68 -10.32
CA PRO A 462 -28.64 -7.10 -10.17
C PRO A 462 -28.77 -7.58 -8.71
N ASN A 463 -28.24 -6.83 -7.74
CA ASN A 463 -28.41 -7.08 -6.30
C ASN A 463 -29.69 -6.43 -5.72
N GLY A 464 -30.52 -5.79 -6.54
CA GLY A 464 -31.76 -5.10 -6.13
C GLY A 464 -31.59 -3.64 -5.70
N ALA A 465 -30.36 -3.14 -5.55
CA ALA A 465 -30.13 -1.74 -5.22
C ALA A 465 -30.55 -0.82 -6.37
N ALA A 466 -31.29 0.26 -6.04
CA ALA A 466 -31.78 1.23 -7.01
C ALA A 466 -31.00 2.54 -6.95
N PHE A 467 -30.73 3.13 -8.13
CA PHE A 467 -29.93 4.34 -8.27
C PHE A 467 -30.65 5.38 -9.13
N ARG A 468 -30.53 6.66 -8.76
CA ARG A 468 -30.91 7.77 -9.64
C ARG A 468 -29.95 7.88 -10.82
N ARG A 469 -30.44 8.37 -11.96
CA ARG A 469 -29.60 8.65 -13.14
C ARG A 469 -29.04 10.08 -13.15
N GLU A 470 -28.73 10.61 -11.99
CA GLU A 470 -28.09 11.92 -11.85
C GLU A 470 -26.56 11.81 -11.95
N PRO A 471 -25.85 12.90 -12.34
CA PRO A 471 -24.40 12.89 -12.36
C PRO A 471 -23.81 12.61 -10.97
N GLY A 472 -23.23 11.40 -10.80
CA GLY A 472 -22.56 10.98 -9.59
C GLY A 472 -21.20 11.64 -9.40
N ILE A 473 -20.69 11.61 -8.17
CA ILE A 473 -19.32 12.12 -7.85
C ILE A 473 -18.26 11.13 -8.33
N LEU A 474 -18.42 9.85 -8.03
CA LEU A 474 -17.43 8.82 -8.42
C LEU A 474 -17.31 8.64 -9.94
N PRO A 475 -18.39 8.55 -10.70
CA PRO A 475 -18.31 8.53 -12.15
C PRO A 475 -17.58 9.74 -12.71
N ALA A 476 -17.86 10.94 -12.20
CA ALA A 476 -17.21 12.17 -12.65
C ALA A 476 -15.69 12.19 -12.33
N LEU A 477 -15.29 11.77 -11.14
CA LEU A 477 -13.87 11.63 -10.78
C LEU A 477 -13.15 10.62 -11.68
N LEU A 478 -13.79 9.51 -12.00
CA LEU A 478 -13.24 8.50 -12.89
C LEU A 478 -13.15 9.01 -14.33
N ASP A 479 -14.13 9.79 -14.80
CA ASP A 479 -14.11 10.42 -16.13
C ASP A 479 -12.98 11.45 -16.27
N GLU A 480 -12.53 12.08 -15.17
CA GLU A 480 -11.31 12.89 -15.12
C GLU A 480 -10.03 12.02 -15.16
N LEU A 481 -10.00 10.92 -14.39
CA LEU A 481 -8.80 10.13 -14.17
C LEU A 481 -8.43 9.20 -15.37
N PHE A 482 -9.41 8.63 -16.08
CA PHE A 482 -9.13 7.72 -17.19
C PHE A 482 -8.35 8.39 -18.33
N PRO A 483 -8.77 9.56 -18.89
CA PRO A 483 -8.01 10.23 -19.95
C PRO A 483 -6.62 10.67 -19.48
N ARG A 484 -6.48 11.11 -18.23
CA ARG A 484 -5.17 11.48 -17.66
C ARG A 484 -4.23 10.28 -17.60
N ARG A 485 -4.74 9.10 -17.25
CA ARG A 485 -3.95 7.86 -17.25
C ARG A 485 -3.53 7.45 -18.65
N GLU A 486 -4.42 7.59 -19.63
CA GLU A 486 -4.12 7.30 -21.04
C GLU A 486 -3.05 8.23 -21.59
N ALA A 487 -3.16 9.53 -21.32
CA ALA A 487 -2.15 10.51 -21.68
C ALA A 487 -0.79 10.19 -21.03
N ALA A 488 -0.76 9.80 -19.74
CA ALA A 488 0.45 9.40 -19.06
C ALA A 488 1.09 8.14 -19.69
N LEU A 489 0.28 7.14 -20.04
CA LEU A 489 0.75 5.94 -20.73
C LEU A 489 1.34 6.27 -22.12
N ALA A 490 0.67 7.12 -22.89
CA ALA A 490 1.15 7.55 -24.21
C ALA A 490 2.45 8.36 -24.14
N ALA A 491 2.62 9.16 -23.05
CA ALA A 491 3.83 9.92 -22.80
C ALA A 491 4.97 9.11 -22.15
N GLY A 492 4.75 7.83 -21.81
CA GLY A 492 5.72 7.01 -21.09
C GLY A 492 5.88 7.40 -19.61
N ASP A 493 4.99 8.23 -19.06
CA ASP A 493 4.97 8.63 -17.65
C ASP A 493 4.38 7.50 -16.79
N ARG A 494 5.27 6.61 -16.37
CA ARG A 494 4.93 5.44 -15.54
C ARG A 494 4.45 5.87 -14.15
N VAL A 495 5.03 6.89 -13.56
CA VAL A 495 4.72 7.36 -12.20
C VAL A 495 3.27 7.83 -12.13
N THR A 496 2.87 8.75 -13.01
CA THR A 496 1.49 9.26 -13.07
C THR A 496 0.51 8.14 -13.42
N SER A 497 0.83 7.27 -14.39
CA SER A 497 -0.04 6.14 -14.75
C SER A 497 -0.27 5.18 -13.59
N VAL A 498 0.78 4.85 -12.81
CA VAL A 498 0.70 3.96 -11.64
C VAL A 498 -0.08 4.64 -10.51
N ALA A 499 0.20 5.92 -10.22
CA ALA A 499 -0.52 6.68 -9.19
C ALA A 499 -2.04 6.71 -9.45
N ILE A 500 -2.44 6.99 -10.68
CA ILE A 500 -3.85 7.00 -11.08
C ILE A 500 -4.45 5.59 -11.01
N LYS A 501 -3.75 4.56 -11.49
CA LYS A 501 -4.22 3.16 -11.39
C LYS A 501 -4.50 2.74 -9.96
N ILE A 502 -3.59 3.03 -9.04
CA ILE A 502 -3.75 2.72 -7.62
C ILE A 502 -4.97 3.43 -7.04
N LEU A 503 -5.13 4.72 -7.34
CA LEU A 503 -6.26 5.53 -6.86
C LEU A 503 -7.58 4.96 -7.36
N MET A 504 -7.74 4.76 -8.66
CA MET A 504 -8.97 4.24 -9.28
C MET A 504 -9.36 2.86 -8.72
N ASN A 505 -8.38 1.95 -8.59
CA ASN A 505 -8.64 0.60 -8.09
C ASN A 505 -8.97 0.56 -6.59
N SER A 506 -8.61 1.60 -5.83
CA SER A 506 -8.93 1.69 -4.41
C SER A 506 -10.41 2.02 -4.12
N PHE A 507 -11.14 2.61 -5.07
CA PHE A 507 -12.49 3.14 -4.83
C PHE A 507 -13.48 2.06 -4.38
N TYR A 508 -13.51 0.91 -5.06
CA TYR A 508 -14.34 -0.21 -4.63
C TYR A 508 -14.01 -0.69 -3.20
N GLY A 509 -12.72 -0.94 -2.93
CA GLY A 509 -12.27 -1.43 -1.63
C GLY A 509 -12.58 -0.45 -0.48
N VAL A 510 -12.54 0.84 -0.76
CA VAL A 510 -12.89 1.90 0.21
C VAL A 510 -14.39 1.87 0.52
N LEU A 511 -15.26 1.77 -0.49
CA LEU A 511 -16.72 1.67 -0.31
C LEU A 511 -17.14 0.39 0.43
N ALA A 512 -16.39 -0.68 0.27
CA ALA A 512 -16.62 -1.96 0.94
C ALA A 512 -16.07 -2.02 2.38
N THR A 513 -15.43 -0.94 2.88
CA THR A 513 -14.74 -0.95 4.18
C THR A 513 -15.51 -0.14 5.22
N PRO A 514 -15.90 -0.72 6.39
CA PRO A 514 -16.63 -0.02 7.46
C PRO A 514 -15.90 1.21 8.02
N ALA A 515 -14.60 1.30 7.86
CA ALA A 515 -13.81 2.45 8.28
C ALA A 515 -14.03 3.72 7.41
N CYS A 516 -14.69 3.58 6.26
CA CYS A 516 -15.01 4.69 5.36
C CYS A 516 -16.37 5.32 5.75
N ARG A 517 -16.47 6.66 5.75
CA ARG A 517 -17.74 7.37 5.97
C ARG A 517 -18.78 7.13 4.88
N PHE A 518 -18.33 6.73 3.70
CA PHE A 518 -19.15 6.37 2.55
C PHE A 518 -19.31 4.86 2.38
N HIS A 519 -19.01 4.09 3.43
CA HIS A 519 -19.26 2.65 3.45
C HIS A 519 -20.69 2.35 3.06
N SER A 520 -20.86 1.57 2.00
CA SER A 520 -22.18 1.25 1.45
C SER A 520 -22.18 -0.17 0.85
N PRO A 521 -22.56 -1.18 1.64
CA PRO A 521 -22.71 -2.54 1.13
C PRO A 521 -23.63 -2.62 -0.10
N PRO A 522 -24.77 -1.90 -0.19
CA PRO A 522 -25.58 -1.92 -1.40
C PRO A 522 -24.84 -1.45 -2.66
N VAL A 523 -24.02 -0.38 -2.57
CA VAL A 523 -23.24 0.12 -3.71
C VAL A 523 -22.10 -0.84 -4.03
N ALA A 524 -21.34 -1.32 -3.02
CA ALA A 524 -20.26 -2.27 -3.23
C ALA A 524 -20.75 -3.58 -3.86
N ASN A 525 -21.89 -4.09 -3.38
CA ASN A 525 -22.51 -5.30 -3.93
C ASN A 525 -23.11 -5.07 -5.32
N ALA A 526 -23.59 -3.86 -5.66
CA ALA A 526 -24.02 -3.54 -7.01
C ALA A 526 -22.84 -3.63 -8.01
N ILE A 527 -21.67 -3.09 -7.64
CA ILE A 527 -20.45 -3.17 -8.47
C ILE A 527 -20.08 -4.64 -8.75
N THR A 528 -20.01 -5.47 -7.72
CA THR A 528 -19.65 -6.89 -7.88
C THR A 528 -20.74 -7.70 -8.58
N ALA A 529 -22.02 -7.37 -8.39
CA ALA A 529 -23.13 -8.03 -9.06
C ALA A 529 -23.15 -7.73 -10.57
N PHE A 530 -22.91 -6.48 -10.98
CA PHE A 530 -22.72 -6.14 -12.40
C PHE A 530 -21.48 -6.83 -12.96
N GLY A 531 -20.36 -6.84 -12.23
CA GLY A 531 -19.15 -7.56 -12.64
C GLY A 531 -19.41 -9.05 -12.90
N ARG A 532 -20.14 -9.69 -11.98
CA ARG A 532 -20.58 -11.10 -12.14
C ARG A 532 -21.45 -11.28 -13.38
N GLN A 533 -22.45 -10.42 -13.57
CA GLN A 533 -23.36 -10.51 -14.70
C GLN A 533 -22.61 -10.40 -16.04
N ILE A 534 -21.69 -9.45 -16.14
CA ILE A 534 -20.88 -9.22 -17.34
C ILE A 534 -19.91 -10.38 -17.59
N LEU A 535 -19.22 -10.85 -16.59
CA LEU A 535 -18.31 -12.00 -16.72
C LEU A 535 -19.04 -13.26 -17.19
N LEU A 536 -20.23 -13.54 -16.64
CA LEU A 536 -21.05 -14.68 -17.04
C LEU A 536 -21.64 -14.51 -18.42
N TRP A 537 -22.08 -13.31 -18.79
CA TRP A 537 -22.54 -13.01 -20.14
C TRP A 537 -21.42 -13.25 -21.16
N THR A 538 -20.23 -12.73 -20.90
CA THR A 538 -19.07 -12.87 -21.78
C THR A 538 -18.67 -14.35 -21.93
N ARG A 539 -18.62 -15.09 -20.81
CA ARG A 539 -18.38 -16.56 -20.85
C ARG A 539 -19.39 -17.28 -21.74
N ASN A 540 -20.68 -17.04 -21.51
CA ASN A 540 -21.74 -17.72 -22.25
C ASN A 540 -21.63 -17.40 -23.75
N ARG A 541 -21.34 -16.14 -24.09
CA ARG A 541 -21.20 -15.73 -25.50
C ARG A 541 -20.01 -16.38 -26.19
N ILE A 542 -18.88 -16.56 -25.46
CA ILE A 542 -17.71 -17.32 -25.96
C ILE A 542 -18.09 -18.80 -26.21
N GLU A 543 -18.81 -19.42 -25.28
CA GLU A 543 -19.18 -20.83 -25.34
C GLU A 543 -20.26 -21.08 -26.42
N GLU A 544 -21.21 -20.18 -26.64
CA GLU A 544 -22.15 -20.17 -27.75
C GLU A 544 -21.44 -20.09 -29.12
N GLY A 545 -20.32 -19.37 -29.20
CA GLY A 545 -19.43 -19.29 -30.35
C GLY A 545 -18.55 -20.54 -30.56
N GLY A 546 -18.77 -21.63 -29.81
CA GLY A 546 -18.08 -22.91 -29.92
C GLY A 546 -16.69 -22.99 -29.30
N ARG A 547 -16.24 -21.97 -28.56
CA ARG A 547 -14.97 -21.98 -27.81
C ARG A 547 -15.19 -22.36 -26.37
N ARG A 548 -14.17 -22.92 -25.71
CA ARG A 548 -14.24 -23.29 -24.30
C ARG A 548 -13.60 -22.22 -23.42
N VAL A 549 -14.31 -21.85 -22.35
CA VAL A 549 -13.75 -21.08 -21.25
C VAL A 549 -13.23 -22.06 -20.21
N LEU A 550 -11.93 -21.98 -19.93
CA LEU A 550 -11.23 -22.90 -19.03
C LEU A 550 -11.24 -22.43 -17.58
N TYR A 551 -11.20 -21.10 -17.39
CA TYR A 551 -11.16 -20.44 -16.10
C TYR A 551 -11.57 -18.97 -16.24
N GLY A 552 -11.98 -18.36 -15.13
CA GLY A 552 -12.23 -16.91 -15.05
C GLY A 552 -12.07 -16.41 -13.62
N ASP A 553 -11.47 -15.25 -13.46
CA ASP A 553 -11.25 -14.63 -12.15
C ASP A 553 -11.56 -13.13 -12.19
N THR A 554 -12.67 -12.77 -11.60
CA THR A 554 -13.14 -11.40 -11.40
C THR A 554 -13.33 -10.59 -12.67
N ASP A 555 -12.29 -10.33 -13.44
CA ASP A 555 -12.23 -9.46 -14.62
C ASP A 555 -11.59 -10.15 -15.86
N SER A 556 -11.13 -11.39 -15.71
CA SER A 556 -10.44 -12.10 -16.79
C SER A 556 -11.06 -13.46 -17.10
N LEU A 557 -10.96 -13.89 -18.38
CA LEU A 557 -11.39 -15.17 -18.90
C LEU A 557 -10.26 -15.85 -19.68
N PHE A 558 -10.02 -17.12 -19.37
CA PHE A 558 -9.04 -17.97 -20.03
C PHE A 558 -9.75 -18.81 -21.08
N VAL A 559 -9.46 -18.54 -22.33
CA VAL A 559 -10.19 -19.08 -23.49
C VAL A 559 -9.27 -19.94 -24.33
N GLU A 560 -9.69 -21.17 -24.61
CA GLU A 560 -9.03 -22.03 -25.56
C GLU A 560 -9.26 -21.49 -26.97
N THR A 561 -8.19 -21.15 -27.71
CA THR A 561 -8.32 -20.52 -29.00
C THR A 561 -8.70 -21.50 -30.13
N GLY A 562 -8.35 -22.77 -29.95
CA GLY A 562 -8.51 -23.80 -30.99
C GLY A 562 -7.45 -23.75 -32.10
N GLU A 563 -6.52 -22.81 -32.02
CA GLU A 563 -5.47 -22.61 -33.04
C GLU A 563 -4.17 -23.30 -32.60
N ALA A 564 -3.55 -24.05 -33.54
CA ALA A 564 -2.27 -24.70 -33.25
C ALA A 564 -1.07 -23.73 -33.35
N ASP A 565 -1.15 -22.73 -34.24
CA ASP A 565 -0.11 -21.74 -34.43
C ASP A 565 -0.31 -20.56 -33.44
N PRO A 566 0.71 -20.21 -32.62
CA PRO A 566 0.60 -19.09 -31.67
C PRO A 566 0.30 -17.73 -32.28
N ALA A 567 0.74 -17.46 -33.51
CA ALA A 567 0.45 -16.20 -34.18
C ALA A 567 -1.02 -16.14 -34.62
N ALA A 568 -1.56 -17.25 -35.15
CA ALA A 568 -2.98 -17.39 -35.46
C ALA A 568 -3.84 -17.27 -34.19
N ALA A 569 -3.43 -17.92 -33.08
CA ALA A 569 -4.10 -17.84 -31.80
C ALA A 569 -4.21 -16.40 -31.29
N ARG A 570 -3.12 -15.61 -31.39
CA ARG A 570 -3.16 -14.18 -31.01
C ARG A 570 -4.08 -13.34 -31.89
N ARG A 571 -4.14 -13.59 -33.19
CA ARG A 571 -5.07 -12.89 -34.11
C ARG A 571 -6.51 -13.22 -33.73
N ALA A 572 -6.83 -14.51 -33.64
CA ALA A 572 -8.17 -14.99 -33.29
C ALA A 572 -8.63 -14.45 -31.92
N ALA A 573 -7.72 -14.38 -30.91
CA ALA A 573 -8.03 -13.82 -29.60
C ALA A 573 -8.33 -12.33 -29.64
N ARG A 574 -7.59 -11.56 -30.45
CA ARG A 574 -7.84 -10.10 -30.60
C ARG A 574 -9.16 -9.84 -31.32
N GLU A 575 -9.45 -10.61 -32.38
CA GLU A 575 -10.71 -10.52 -33.10
C GLU A 575 -11.90 -10.88 -32.22
N LEU A 576 -11.77 -11.96 -31.45
CA LEU A 576 -12.78 -12.38 -30.48
C LEU A 576 -13.02 -11.30 -29.42
N ALA A 577 -11.97 -10.76 -28.81
CA ALA A 577 -12.09 -9.69 -27.83
C ALA A 577 -12.81 -8.47 -28.40
N ALA A 578 -12.42 -8.02 -29.59
CA ALA A 578 -13.05 -6.88 -30.28
C ALA A 578 -14.52 -7.13 -30.69
N ALA A 579 -14.87 -8.35 -31.04
CA ALA A 579 -16.26 -8.73 -31.37
C ALA A 579 -17.12 -8.71 -30.08
N LEU A 580 -16.64 -9.37 -29.02
CA LEU A 580 -17.32 -9.42 -27.70
C LEU A 580 -17.48 -8.04 -27.09
N ASP A 581 -16.50 -7.18 -27.21
CA ASP A 581 -16.56 -5.81 -26.68
C ASP A 581 -17.70 -5.01 -27.32
N ARG A 582 -17.84 -5.09 -28.65
CA ARG A 582 -18.96 -4.46 -29.40
C ARG A 582 -20.33 -5.05 -29.04
N GLU A 583 -20.42 -6.39 -28.97
CA GLU A 583 -21.66 -7.07 -28.60
C GLU A 583 -22.09 -6.77 -27.18
N LEU A 584 -21.13 -6.70 -26.24
CA LEU A 584 -21.38 -6.33 -24.86
C LEU A 584 -21.88 -4.88 -24.73
N ALA A 585 -21.27 -3.95 -25.49
CA ALA A 585 -21.71 -2.55 -25.49
C ALA A 585 -23.16 -2.43 -25.98
N ALA A 586 -23.52 -3.10 -27.06
CA ALA A 586 -24.89 -3.13 -27.58
C ALA A 586 -25.88 -3.77 -26.56
N TRP A 587 -25.48 -4.88 -25.94
CA TRP A 587 -26.31 -5.55 -24.92
C TRP A 587 -26.55 -4.69 -23.70
N ILE A 588 -25.53 -3.94 -23.24
CA ILE A 588 -25.65 -3.01 -22.09
C ILE A 588 -26.61 -1.86 -22.45
N GLU A 589 -26.48 -1.29 -23.66
CA GLU A 589 -27.31 -0.20 -24.11
C GLU A 589 -28.78 -0.63 -24.26
N GLU A 590 -29.05 -1.78 -24.85
CA GLU A 590 -30.40 -2.32 -25.00
C GLU A 590 -31.07 -2.61 -23.63
N ARG A 591 -30.30 -3.25 -22.73
CA ARG A 591 -30.86 -3.74 -21.46
C ARG A 591 -30.96 -2.68 -20.37
N HIS A 592 -29.99 -1.78 -20.31
CA HIS A 592 -29.85 -0.83 -19.21
C HIS A 592 -29.98 0.64 -19.65
N HIS A 593 -30.10 0.89 -20.97
CA HIS A 593 -30.22 2.24 -21.54
C HIS A 593 -29.07 3.17 -21.11
N VAL A 594 -27.84 2.66 -21.08
CA VAL A 594 -26.61 3.38 -20.76
C VAL A 594 -25.51 3.02 -21.78
N ALA A 595 -24.67 3.99 -22.12
CA ALA A 595 -23.50 3.74 -22.95
C ALA A 595 -22.42 3.01 -22.16
N SER A 596 -21.93 1.89 -22.69
CA SER A 596 -20.85 1.14 -22.05
C SER A 596 -19.55 1.93 -22.00
N ARG A 597 -18.86 1.86 -20.86
CA ARG A 597 -17.47 2.33 -20.63
C ARG A 597 -16.52 1.17 -20.35
N LEU A 598 -17.00 -0.06 -20.56
CA LEU A 598 -16.19 -1.27 -20.44
C LEU A 598 -15.29 -1.42 -21.66
N GLU A 599 -14.18 -2.09 -21.48
CA GLU A 599 -13.22 -2.39 -22.53
C GLU A 599 -12.64 -3.78 -22.30
N LEU A 600 -13.03 -4.75 -23.13
CA LEU A 600 -12.50 -6.11 -23.11
C LEU A 600 -11.33 -6.21 -24.08
N LYS A 601 -10.18 -6.67 -23.60
CA LYS A 601 -8.96 -6.78 -24.40
C LYS A 601 -8.33 -8.17 -24.31
N PHE A 602 -7.65 -8.55 -25.39
CA PHE A 602 -6.66 -9.61 -25.33
C PHE A 602 -5.44 -9.13 -24.53
N GLU A 603 -5.18 -9.77 -23.39
CA GLU A 603 -4.05 -9.44 -22.51
C GLU A 603 -2.79 -10.20 -22.91
N ARG A 604 -2.89 -11.53 -22.95
CA ARG A 604 -1.74 -12.41 -23.24
C ARG A 604 -2.16 -13.76 -23.79
N LEU A 605 -1.21 -14.47 -24.39
CA LEU A 605 -1.32 -15.86 -24.79
C LEU A 605 -0.41 -16.73 -23.94
N TYR A 606 -0.98 -17.76 -23.31
CA TYR A 606 -0.21 -18.86 -22.78
C TYR A 606 0.01 -19.90 -23.88
N LEU A 607 1.26 -20.14 -24.24
CA LEU A 607 1.62 -21.21 -25.19
C LEU A 607 1.27 -22.59 -24.64
N LYS A 608 1.50 -22.76 -23.32
CA LYS A 608 1.05 -23.90 -22.52
C LYS A 608 0.50 -23.37 -21.20
N LEU A 609 -0.61 -23.91 -20.74
CA LEU A 609 -1.25 -23.54 -19.47
C LEU A 609 -1.67 -24.81 -18.74
N LEU A 610 -1.22 -24.94 -17.50
CA LEU A 610 -1.68 -25.97 -16.59
C LEU A 610 -2.61 -25.38 -15.54
N LEU A 611 -3.80 -25.92 -15.42
CA LEU A 611 -4.76 -25.72 -14.34
C LEU A 611 -4.76 -26.97 -13.46
N PRO A 612 -4.18 -26.93 -12.24
CA PRO A 612 -4.10 -28.09 -11.38
C PRO A 612 -5.46 -28.43 -10.75
N PRO A 613 -5.73 -29.71 -10.46
CA PRO A 613 -6.86 -30.09 -9.62
C PRO A 613 -6.67 -29.64 -8.17
N THR A 614 -7.75 -29.62 -7.39
CA THR A 614 -7.66 -29.49 -5.93
C THR A 614 -7.04 -30.76 -5.31
N ARG A 615 -6.42 -30.65 -4.14
CA ARG A 615 -5.76 -31.77 -3.45
C ARG A 615 -6.67 -32.96 -3.11
N GLY A 616 -7.98 -32.87 -3.30
CA GLY A 616 -8.95 -33.96 -3.11
C GLY A 616 -9.53 -34.50 -4.41
N GLY A 617 -9.04 -34.07 -5.57
CA GLY A 617 -9.51 -34.46 -6.90
C GLY A 617 -10.84 -33.85 -7.34
N GLY A 618 -11.13 -33.90 -8.62
CA GLY A 618 -12.45 -33.59 -9.23
C GLY A 618 -12.75 -32.13 -9.57
N ARG A 619 -12.27 -31.15 -8.81
CA ARG A 619 -12.44 -29.72 -9.12
C ARG A 619 -11.09 -29.04 -9.39
N GLY A 620 -11.08 -27.99 -10.20
CA GLY A 620 -9.90 -27.19 -10.40
C GLY A 620 -9.57 -26.28 -9.20
N ALA A 621 -8.30 -26.02 -8.97
CA ALA A 621 -7.84 -25.15 -7.91
C ALA A 621 -7.90 -23.69 -8.35
N ALA A 622 -8.89 -22.93 -7.89
CA ALA A 622 -9.03 -21.51 -8.20
C ALA A 622 -7.80 -20.70 -7.78
N LYS A 623 -7.42 -19.72 -8.60
CA LYS A 623 -6.26 -18.83 -8.39
C LYS A 623 -4.91 -19.55 -8.34
N ARG A 624 -4.84 -20.75 -8.91
CA ARG A 624 -3.62 -21.57 -8.98
C ARG A 624 -3.43 -22.07 -10.40
N TYR A 625 -2.37 -21.64 -11.04
CA TYR A 625 -2.00 -22.08 -12.40
C TYR A 625 -0.54 -21.77 -12.69
N VAL A 626 -0.03 -22.45 -13.71
CA VAL A 626 1.29 -22.17 -14.27
C VAL A 626 1.19 -22.17 -15.80
N GLY A 627 1.85 -21.22 -16.44
CA GLY A 627 1.80 -21.11 -17.89
C GLY A 627 3.11 -20.64 -18.50
N LEU A 628 3.35 -21.08 -19.74
CA LEU A 628 4.49 -20.66 -20.56
C LEU A 628 4.06 -19.48 -21.46
N VAL A 629 4.75 -18.36 -21.34
CA VAL A 629 4.52 -17.15 -22.15
C VAL A 629 5.74 -16.81 -22.98
N GLU A 630 5.54 -16.06 -24.08
CA GLU A 630 6.64 -15.40 -24.78
C GLU A 630 6.89 -14.03 -24.17
N GLU A 631 8.16 -13.71 -23.92
CA GLU A 631 8.61 -12.43 -23.41
C GLU A 631 9.88 -11.98 -24.14
N GLY A 632 9.76 -10.93 -24.94
CA GLY A 632 10.84 -10.50 -25.84
C GLY A 632 11.21 -11.60 -26.86
N SER A 633 12.46 -11.99 -26.88
CA SER A 633 12.98 -13.07 -27.76
C SER A 633 12.98 -14.46 -27.08
N GLY A 634 12.50 -14.57 -25.83
CA GLY A 634 12.53 -15.80 -25.04
C GLY A 634 11.16 -16.31 -24.62
N ARG A 635 11.18 -17.40 -23.86
CA ARG A 635 9.99 -17.98 -23.21
C ARG A 635 10.21 -17.98 -21.71
N ARG A 636 9.14 -17.67 -20.95
CA ARG A 636 9.19 -17.66 -19.49
C ARG A 636 8.02 -18.43 -18.91
N THR A 637 8.30 -19.21 -17.87
CA THR A 637 7.27 -19.85 -17.05
C THR A 637 6.76 -18.88 -16.00
N VAL A 638 5.44 -18.68 -15.93
CA VAL A 638 4.77 -17.78 -15.00
C VAL A 638 3.92 -18.61 -14.04
N PHE A 639 4.09 -18.39 -12.74
CA PHE A 639 3.37 -19.08 -11.67
C PHE A 639 2.39 -18.13 -11.00
N THR A 640 1.16 -18.59 -10.75
CA THR A 640 0.15 -17.85 -9.98
C THR A 640 -0.39 -18.75 -8.87
N GLY A 641 -0.31 -18.29 -7.61
CA GLY A 641 -0.83 -19.00 -6.45
C GLY A 641 -0.22 -20.37 -6.15
N MET A 642 0.81 -20.78 -6.90
CA MET A 642 1.54 -22.01 -6.73
C MET A 642 2.57 -21.89 -5.59
N GLU A 643 3.15 -23.01 -5.16
CA GLU A 643 4.09 -23.07 -4.05
C GLU A 643 5.35 -22.24 -4.30
N VAL A 644 5.84 -22.16 -5.54
CA VAL A 644 6.99 -21.35 -5.95
C VAL A 644 6.86 -19.88 -5.50
N VAL A 645 5.66 -19.32 -5.55
CA VAL A 645 5.41 -17.90 -5.19
C VAL A 645 4.94 -17.72 -3.74
N ARG A 646 4.92 -18.79 -2.94
CA ARG A 646 4.45 -18.78 -1.55
C ARG A 646 5.61 -18.80 -0.57
N ARG A 647 5.53 -17.95 0.46
CA ARG A 647 6.56 -17.79 1.50
C ARG A 647 6.56 -18.87 2.58
N ASP A 648 5.51 -19.68 2.65
CA ASP A 648 5.34 -20.73 3.64
C ASP A 648 5.90 -22.09 3.18
N TRP A 649 6.58 -22.12 2.04
CA TRP A 649 7.24 -23.29 1.47
C TRP A 649 8.75 -23.15 1.50
N THR A 650 9.47 -24.29 1.60
CA THR A 650 10.93 -24.32 1.59
C THR A 650 11.49 -23.99 0.21
N ASP A 651 12.72 -23.53 0.17
CA ASP A 651 13.42 -23.25 -1.10
C ASP A 651 13.59 -24.51 -1.94
N LEU A 652 13.74 -25.69 -1.29
CA LEU A 652 13.71 -26.99 -1.96
C LEU A 652 12.42 -27.19 -2.76
N ALA A 653 11.25 -27.03 -2.15
CA ALA A 653 9.97 -27.20 -2.83
C ALA A 653 9.77 -26.19 -3.96
N ARG A 654 10.18 -24.95 -3.76
CA ARG A 654 10.11 -23.87 -4.75
C ARG A 654 10.98 -24.18 -5.97
N ARG A 655 12.26 -24.53 -5.75
CA ARG A 655 13.21 -24.91 -6.81
C ARG A 655 12.72 -26.14 -7.58
N VAL A 656 12.28 -27.18 -6.87
CA VAL A 656 11.81 -28.41 -7.49
C VAL A 656 10.55 -28.17 -8.32
N GLN A 657 9.58 -27.40 -7.79
CA GLN A 657 8.36 -27.08 -8.53
C GLN A 657 8.67 -26.29 -9.81
N GLN A 658 9.56 -25.31 -9.75
CA GLN A 658 9.94 -24.53 -10.92
C GLN A 658 10.54 -25.42 -12.00
N GLU A 659 11.55 -26.23 -11.67
CA GLU A 659 12.23 -27.09 -12.64
C GLU A 659 11.29 -28.17 -13.20
N LEU A 660 10.37 -28.72 -12.38
CA LEU A 660 9.37 -29.68 -12.85
C LEU A 660 8.50 -29.12 -13.97
N TYR A 661 7.97 -27.92 -13.80
CA TYR A 661 7.12 -27.30 -14.80
C TYR A 661 7.92 -26.82 -16.05
N GLU A 662 9.14 -26.36 -15.87
CA GLU A 662 10.02 -26.03 -17.00
C GLU A 662 10.33 -27.29 -17.84
N ARG A 663 10.61 -28.42 -17.19
CA ARG A 663 10.80 -29.71 -17.85
C ARG A 663 9.53 -30.22 -18.55
N LEU A 664 8.38 -30.15 -17.86
CA LEU A 664 7.10 -30.55 -18.43
C LEU A 664 6.80 -29.75 -19.72
N PHE A 665 6.95 -28.43 -19.69
CA PHE A 665 6.69 -27.57 -20.83
C PHE A 665 7.69 -27.76 -21.98
N ALA A 666 8.93 -28.10 -21.65
CA ALA A 666 9.99 -28.42 -22.61
C ALA A 666 9.94 -29.87 -23.13
N GLY A 667 9.05 -30.73 -22.62
CA GLY A 667 8.99 -32.16 -22.95
C GLY A 667 10.22 -32.95 -22.48
N ARG A 668 10.92 -32.47 -21.43
CA ARG A 668 12.11 -33.14 -20.85
C ARG A 668 11.67 -34.17 -19.78
N PRO A 669 12.47 -35.24 -19.54
CA PRO A 669 12.18 -36.24 -18.50
C PRO A 669 12.04 -35.59 -17.12
N VAL A 670 10.95 -35.93 -16.41
CA VAL A 670 10.61 -35.41 -15.08
C VAL A 670 11.05 -36.42 -13.99
N GLU A 671 10.90 -37.73 -14.27
CA GLU A 671 11.13 -38.80 -13.30
C GLU A 671 12.61 -38.92 -12.89
N ASP A 672 13.53 -38.82 -13.84
CA ASP A 672 14.96 -38.90 -13.56
C ASP A 672 15.41 -37.75 -12.68
N TYR A 673 14.93 -36.54 -12.99
CA TYR A 673 15.20 -35.37 -12.16
C TYR A 673 14.69 -35.56 -10.71
N LEU A 674 13.48 -36.10 -10.54
CA LEU A 674 12.93 -36.33 -9.20
C LEU A 674 13.72 -37.40 -8.45
N ARG A 675 14.19 -38.47 -9.13
CA ARG A 675 15.07 -39.48 -8.52
C ARG A 675 16.38 -38.86 -8.05
N ASP A 676 16.99 -38.02 -8.85
CA ASP A 676 18.22 -37.30 -8.49
C ASP A 676 18.00 -36.41 -7.27
N VAL A 677 16.94 -35.59 -7.26
CA VAL A 677 16.57 -34.76 -6.10
C VAL A 677 16.35 -35.58 -4.83
N LEU A 678 15.66 -36.74 -4.92
CA LEU A 678 15.41 -37.59 -3.78
C LEU A 678 16.72 -38.21 -3.25
N ALA A 679 17.64 -38.60 -4.13
CA ALA A 679 18.96 -39.11 -3.78
C ALA A 679 19.82 -38.03 -3.11
N GLU A 680 19.89 -36.83 -3.69
CA GLU A 680 20.61 -35.69 -3.13
C GLU A 680 20.08 -35.26 -1.76
N LEU A 681 18.73 -35.23 -1.60
CA LEU A 681 18.09 -34.91 -0.33
C LEU A 681 18.46 -35.91 0.76
N ARG A 682 18.36 -37.22 0.49
CA ARG A 682 18.72 -38.25 1.45
C ARG A 682 20.21 -38.30 1.77
N ALA A 683 21.05 -37.81 0.87
CA ALA A 683 22.49 -37.65 1.07
C ALA A 683 22.86 -36.36 1.85
N GLY A 684 21.89 -35.49 2.21
CA GLY A 684 22.13 -34.25 2.92
C GLY A 684 22.72 -33.12 2.06
N LEU A 685 22.75 -33.28 0.73
CA LEU A 685 23.33 -32.29 -0.19
C LEU A 685 22.40 -31.06 -0.40
N LEU A 686 21.16 -31.11 0.08
CA LEU A 686 20.16 -30.07 -0.09
C LEU A 686 19.71 -29.44 1.23
N ASP A 687 20.45 -29.65 2.31
CA ASP A 687 20.07 -29.21 3.68
C ASP A 687 19.87 -27.72 3.80
N GLU A 688 20.65 -26.92 3.08
CA GLU A 688 20.53 -25.46 3.03
C GLU A 688 19.15 -24.98 2.51
N LEU A 689 18.46 -25.78 1.70
CA LEU A 689 17.17 -25.49 1.10
C LEU A 689 15.96 -25.92 1.97
N LEU A 690 16.21 -26.50 3.16
CA LEU A 690 15.17 -27.10 4.00
C LEU A 690 14.56 -26.15 5.03
N VAL A 691 15.02 -24.91 5.07
CA VAL A 691 14.61 -23.96 6.08
C VAL A 691 13.20 -23.42 5.80
N TYR A 692 12.34 -23.50 6.82
CA TYR A 692 11.04 -22.82 6.83
C TYR A 692 11.16 -21.46 7.47
N HIS A 693 10.45 -20.48 6.92
CA HIS A 693 10.36 -19.12 7.48
C HIS A 693 8.91 -18.80 7.85
N LYS A 694 8.63 -18.47 9.13
CA LYS A 694 7.27 -18.15 9.59
C LYS A 694 7.26 -17.02 10.62
N GLY A 695 6.45 -15.98 10.39
CA GLY A 695 6.29 -14.87 11.35
C GLY A 695 5.65 -15.32 12.66
N LEU A 696 6.21 -14.88 13.79
CA LEU A 696 5.62 -15.01 15.13
C LEU A 696 4.60 -13.88 15.30
N ARG A 697 3.31 -14.22 15.42
CA ARG A 697 2.22 -13.24 15.56
C ARG A 697 1.94 -12.85 17.01
N LYS A 698 2.39 -13.67 17.96
CA LYS A 698 2.19 -13.52 19.41
C LYS A 698 3.40 -14.09 20.12
N ASP A 699 3.54 -13.74 21.39
CA ASP A 699 4.52 -14.41 22.23
C ASP A 699 4.28 -15.93 22.25
N PRO A 700 5.32 -16.78 22.15
CA PRO A 700 5.17 -18.24 22.17
C PRO A 700 4.44 -18.80 23.39
N SER A 701 4.46 -18.11 24.54
CA SER A 701 3.71 -18.49 25.75
C SER A 701 2.20 -18.34 25.60
N GLU A 702 1.71 -17.49 24.70
CA GLU A 702 0.29 -17.26 24.46
C GLU A 702 -0.40 -18.36 23.61
N TYR A 703 0.38 -19.27 23.05
CA TYR A 703 -0.16 -20.38 22.26
C TYR A 703 -0.52 -21.56 23.18
N THR A 704 -1.74 -21.56 23.73
CA THR A 704 -2.19 -22.54 24.73
C THR A 704 -2.97 -23.73 24.15
N SER A 705 -3.67 -23.57 23.03
CA SER A 705 -4.54 -24.62 22.45
C SER A 705 -3.84 -25.47 21.40
N THR A 706 -2.97 -24.90 20.57
CA THR A 706 -2.17 -25.61 19.56
C THR A 706 -0.81 -24.95 19.43
N THR A 707 0.25 -25.73 19.39
CA THR A 707 1.62 -25.24 19.21
C THR A 707 2.06 -25.50 17.77
N PRO A 708 2.02 -24.50 16.87
CA PRO A 708 2.52 -24.64 15.49
C PRO A 708 4.03 -24.93 15.49
N PRO A 709 4.58 -25.58 14.44
CA PRO A 709 6.00 -25.96 14.39
C PRO A 709 6.98 -24.78 14.64
N HIS A 710 6.74 -23.62 14.04
CA HIS A 710 7.57 -22.43 14.25
C HIS A 710 7.56 -21.91 15.69
N VAL A 711 6.43 -22.07 16.40
CA VAL A 711 6.32 -21.71 17.84
C VAL A 711 7.06 -22.72 18.71
N ALA A 712 6.96 -24.02 18.37
CA ALA A 712 7.71 -25.07 19.06
C ALA A 712 9.22 -24.89 18.90
N ALA A 713 9.68 -24.52 17.70
CA ALA A 713 11.07 -24.17 17.46
C ALA A 713 11.48 -22.90 18.24
N ALA A 714 10.66 -21.84 18.24
CA ALA A 714 10.94 -20.61 18.97
C ALA A 714 11.13 -20.84 20.49
N ARG A 715 10.36 -21.74 21.09
CA ARG A 715 10.49 -22.13 22.50
C ARG A 715 11.84 -22.79 22.84
N LYS A 716 12.57 -23.28 21.83
CA LYS A 716 13.89 -23.92 21.98
C LYS A 716 15.05 -22.94 21.84
N LEU A 717 14.79 -21.69 21.43
CA LEU A 717 15.82 -20.64 21.31
C LEU A 717 16.12 -20.00 22.65
N PRO A 718 17.41 -19.89 23.04
CA PRO A 718 17.81 -19.05 24.16
C PRO A 718 17.91 -17.59 23.71
N GLY A 719 17.23 -16.66 24.39
CA GLY A 719 17.36 -15.22 24.16
C GLY A 719 16.16 -14.59 23.44
N PRO A 720 16.29 -13.33 22.95
CA PRO A 720 15.20 -12.61 22.29
C PRO A 720 14.76 -13.33 21.03
N LEU A 721 13.45 -13.39 20.81
CA LEU A 721 12.84 -14.10 19.71
C LEU A 721 12.81 -13.24 18.43
N PRO A 722 13.12 -13.79 17.26
CA PRO A 722 13.00 -13.06 16.00
C PRO A 722 11.54 -12.90 15.58
N GLU A 723 11.21 -11.82 14.86
CA GLU A 723 9.87 -11.63 14.27
C GLU A 723 9.49 -12.75 13.29
N VAL A 724 10.48 -13.25 12.55
CA VAL A 724 10.32 -14.38 11.61
C VAL A 724 11.21 -15.51 12.09
N MET A 725 10.56 -16.60 12.50
CA MET A 725 11.24 -17.81 12.94
C MET A 725 11.72 -18.60 11.74
N ALA A 726 13.03 -18.80 11.64
CA ALA A 726 13.67 -19.74 10.74
C ALA A 726 13.84 -21.08 11.46
N TYR A 727 13.26 -22.17 10.93
CA TYR A 727 13.29 -23.48 11.56
C TYR A 727 13.36 -24.60 10.53
N VAL A 728 13.79 -25.75 10.97
CA VAL A 728 13.83 -27.00 10.19
C VAL A 728 13.10 -28.10 10.93
N MET A 729 12.71 -29.14 10.19
CA MET A 729 12.11 -30.35 10.79
C MET A 729 13.20 -31.41 10.98
N THR A 730 13.31 -31.88 12.21
CA THR A 730 14.22 -32.95 12.59
C THR A 730 13.41 -34.18 13.04
N GLU A 731 14.08 -35.32 13.21
CA GLU A 731 13.46 -36.57 13.74
C GLU A 731 12.82 -36.36 15.12
N ALA A 732 13.28 -35.34 15.89
CA ALA A 732 12.71 -34.94 17.17
C ALA A 732 11.73 -33.77 17.08
N GLY A 733 11.25 -33.44 15.87
CA GLY A 733 10.34 -32.34 15.60
C GLY A 733 11.03 -31.02 15.20
N PRO A 734 10.34 -29.87 15.24
CA PRO A 734 10.89 -28.62 14.76
C PRO A 734 12.01 -28.08 15.65
N GLU A 735 13.12 -27.65 15.02
CA GLU A 735 14.27 -27.03 15.66
C GLU A 735 14.65 -25.71 14.96
N PRO A 736 15.21 -24.73 15.70
CA PRO A 736 15.67 -23.48 15.11
C PRO A 736 16.79 -23.74 14.09
N ALA A 737 16.73 -23.10 12.94
CA ALA A 737 17.82 -23.12 11.99
C ALA A 737 19.09 -22.53 12.64
N GLY A 738 20.23 -23.22 12.49
CA GLY A 738 21.50 -22.86 13.14
C GLY A 738 21.67 -23.36 14.60
N HIS A 739 20.65 -24.01 15.19
CA HIS A 739 20.70 -24.61 16.53
C HIS A 739 20.21 -26.06 16.53
N LEU A 740 20.70 -26.86 15.57
CA LEU A 740 20.32 -28.25 15.38
C LEU A 740 20.91 -29.13 16.48
N ARG A 741 20.07 -30.03 17.02
CA ARG A 741 20.45 -31.03 17.99
C ARG A 741 20.20 -32.46 17.49
N HIS A 742 19.36 -32.62 16.48
CA HIS A 742 18.95 -33.89 15.91
C HIS A 742 19.09 -33.88 14.38
N PRO A 743 19.21 -35.03 13.73
CA PRO A 743 19.25 -35.16 12.28
C PRO A 743 17.98 -34.61 11.63
N TYR A 744 18.09 -34.17 10.38
CA TYR A 744 16.93 -33.75 9.57
C TYR A 744 15.96 -34.95 9.35
N ASP A 745 14.66 -34.68 9.41
CA ASP A 745 13.62 -35.60 8.99
C ASP A 745 13.37 -35.48 7.48
N TYR A 746 14.21 -36.16 6.69
CA TYR A 746 14.09 -36.11 5.22
C TYR A 746 12.75 -36.66 4.71
N GLU A 747 12.17 -37.64 5.40
CA GLU A 747 10.87 -38.20 5.01
C GLU A 747 9.74 -37.16 5.20
N HIS A 748 9.83 -36.32 6.22
CA HIS A 748 8.93 -35.17 6.34
C HIS A 748 9.02 -34.26 5.11
N TYR A 749 10.23 -33.92 4.63
CA TYR A 749 10.38 -33.06 3.47
C TYR A 749 9.92 -33.74 2.18
N ILE A 750 10.15 -35.02 2.02
CA ILE A 750 9.62 -35.80 0.90
C ILE A 750 8.09 -35.77 0.88
N ASP A 751 7.44 -36.02 2.00
CA ASP A 751 5.97 -36.10 2.06
C ASP A 751 5.27 -34.74 2.11
N LYS A 752 5.86 -33.73 2.75
CA LYS A 752 5.21 -32.42 2.99
C LYS A 752 5.67 -31.32 2.04
N GLN A 753 6.83 -31.49 1.40
CA GLN A 753 7.39 -30.48 0.50
C GLN A 753 7.49 -30.97 -0.95
N LEU A 754 8.04 -32.17 -1.19
CA LEU A 754 8.22 -32.68 -2.55
C LEU A 754 6.95 -33.33 -3.12
N ARG A 755 6.27 -34.18 -2.37
CA ARG A 755 5.03 -34.82 -2.84
C ARG A 755 4.00 -33.84 -3.35
N PRO A 756 3.60 -32.79 -2.59
CA PRO A 756 2.54 -31.88 -3.05
C PRO A 756 2.88 -31.08 -4.29
N VAL A 757 4.16 -30.88 -4.61
CA VAL A 757 4.59 -30.17 -5.80
C VAL A 757 4.83 -31.10 -7.00
N ALA A 758 5.14 -32.37 -6.75
CA ALA A 758 5.43 -33.35 -7.79
C ALA A 758 4.19 -34.12 -8.27
N GLU A 759 3.29 -34.52 -7.35
CA GLU A 759 2.08 -35.32 -7.69
C GLU A 759 1.26 -34.68 -8.82
N PRO A 760 0.92 -33.39 -8.84
CA PRO A 760 0.12 -32.80 -9.92
C PRO A 760 0.76 -32.93 -11.30
N VAL A 761 2.08 -32.98 -11.38
CA VAL A 761 2.83 -33.16 -12.63
C VAL A 761 2.90 -34.64 -13.01
N LEU A 762 3.12 -35.50 -12.03
CA LEU A 762 3.19 -36.96 -12.25
C LEU A 762 1.84 -37.52 -12.67
N ASP A 763 0.74 -37.09 -12.05
CA ASP A 763 -0.62 -37.49 -12.38
C ASP A 763 -0.96 -37.19 -13.85
N LEU A 764 -0.53 -36.04 -14.37
CA LEU A 764 -0.68 -35.70 -15.78
C LEU A 764 0.11 -36.62 -16.72
N LEU A 765 1.20 -37.17 -16.23
CA LEU A 765 2.04 -38.13 -16.96
C LEU A 765 1.63 -39.59 -16.73
N ASN A 766 0.54 -39.83 -15.96
CA ASN A 766 0.09 -41.16 -15.51
C ASN A 766 1.17 -41.90 -14.72
N LYS A 767 1.89 -41.21 -13.85
CA LYS A 767 2.97 -41.71 -13.03
C LYS A 767 2.63 -41.58 -11.54
N SER A 768 3.23 -42.42 -10.69
CA SER A 768 3.01 -42.42 -9.24
C SER A 768 4.23 -41.87 -8.50
N PHE A 769 4.03 -40.95 -7.56
CA PHE A 769 5.07 -40.45 -6.68
C PHE A 769 5.58 -41.55 -5.74
N ASP A 770 4.69 -42.41 -5.24
CA ASP A 770 5.07 -43.54 -4.34
C ASP A 770 5.99 -44.54 -5.04
N ALA A 771 5.76 -44.78 -6.33
CA ALA A 771 6.66 -45.63 -7.12
C ALA A 771 8.09 -45.02 -7.25
N LEU A 772 8.20 -43.72 -7.35
CA LEU A 772 9.49 -43.01 -7.42
C LEU A 772 10.23 -43.03 -6.08
N VAL A 773 9.53 -42.91 -4.95
CA VAL A 773 10.11 -42.92 -3.60
C VAL A 773 10.52 -44.31 -3.15
N GLY A 774 10.10 -45.40 -3.90
CA GLY A 774 10.37 -46.77 -3.57
C GLY A 774 9.39 -47.35 -2.55
N ARG A 775 8.24 -46.68 -2.30
CA ARG A 775 7.13 -47.18 -1.52
C ARG A 775 6.23 -48.01 -2.45
N GLY A 776 6.48 -49.34 -2.57
CA GLY A 776 5.73 -50.20 -3.46
C GLY A 776 4.22 -50.16 -3.14
N TYR A 777 3.37 -50.13 -4.17
CA TYR A 777 1.95 -50.39 -4.04
C TYR A 777 1.78 -51.82 -3.49
N GLN A 778 1.36 -51.97 -2.26
CA GLN A 778 0.66 -53.17 -1.81
C GLN A 778 -0.72 -53.10 -2.48
N MET A 779 -0.87 -53.72 -3.67
CA MET A 779 -2.20 -53.96 -4.24
C MET A 779 -2.94 -54.80 -3.22
N GLY A 780 -3.95 -54.21 -2.58
CA GLY A 780 -4.93 -54.99 -1.81
C GLY A 780 -5.58 -55.94 -2.77
N LEU A 781 -5.25 -57.22 -2.64
CA LEU A 781 -6.01 -58.33 -3.16
C LEU A 781 -7.33 -58.38 -2.39
N PHE A 782 -8.37 -57.62 -2.89
CA PHE A 782 -9.79 -57.99 -2.70
C PHE A 782 -10.61 -57.13 -3.65
#